data_3818e4194cbac5faf78bf93493cc10b3
#
_entry.id   3818e4194cbac5faf78bf93493cc10b3
#
_cell.length_a   1.000
_cell.length_b   1.000
_cell.length_c   1.000
_cell.angle_alpha   90.00
_cell.angle_beta   90.00
_cell.angle_gamma   90.00
#
_symmetry.space_group_name_H-M   'P 1'
#
loop_
_entity.id
_entity.type
_entity.pdbx_description
1 polymer ?
#
loop_
_entity_poly.entity_id
_entity_poly.type
_entity_poly.pdbx_seq_one_letter_code
_entity_poly.pdbx_strand_id
1 'polypeptide(L)'
;MLDGLGYSRDRLALIKEQAWKNLPSNVSSLLLTQADSVLQRNPDSINRDPEYLAMDALIPVAAENLPENAVFDEANTRLKTLEALTAASAGTDVMEKVAEVVRAQALRMHYVPIAANARHLAEIRNSNLTIPTSASGRWAGFEDVDPPVQGNSDTGHQQITNLRLAPQLPMEITESINNGSFFRNTELAGIVSRAVADRRPLNFTYLLSGVGGTDGRVHSAWNHLEAFLRLVFEVHNADPRLVHMQAILDGRDSPDTSSMTSPTNADGETGGGYVERLQELLRRYGAERSLAWIIGRNQAMDRDYREPNVRADYLSMTGGDTDTVKGFGGLKRTLTRLHRDGFVDGDVPAMAVLHGDAQAARIGPGDSFVDLNFRADRQRAKIATLAGARNLLTRESNSRGRNWTFEWMRSDLNLDICGLADYHPELGTRYGVKAAFPNRPHRDNLLSLFPSFAPDDQYLLVGESVKALHMGYFIRGRREDPATSNCEIRHIVPSFGEQEGVVNDSDVYKVPSMRTVEITNHLVEAMSARRYPLICANLASTDMLGHLLPRHFEAAVAAYEAVDIALARIVTVARDFGYHVVITSDHGNIEDDTSSHSINDVLTTVIAPQGRLTAARREVYQARLFDVSWTVGRILGVEAELKRHMASTGDANFGGPDVGRPIVEPV
;
A
#
# COMPACT_ATOMS: atom_id res chain seq x y z
N MET A 1 5.19 16.11 0.53
CA MET A 1 4.53 14.88 0.99
C MET A 1 5.23 14.40 2.23
N LEU A 2 4.47 14.04 3.25
CA LEU A 2 4.94 13.51 4.51
C LEU A 2 4.74 12.00 4.48
N ASP A 3 5.82 11.24 4.34
CA ASP A 3 5.77 9.80 4.17
C ASP A 3 5.35 9.12 5.49
N GLY A 4 4.33 8.27 5.45
CA GLY A 4 3.87 7.50 6.60
C GLY A 4 3.20 8.32 7.73
N LEU A 5 2.55 9.44 7.44
CA LEU A 5 1.95 10.31 8.46
C LEU A 5 0.42 10.29 8.39
N GLY A 6 -0.19 9.29 9.03
CA GLY A 6 -1.62 9.20 9.23
C GLY A 6 -2.10 9.87 10.52
N TYR A 7 -3.36 9.67 10.85
CA TYR A 7 -3.90 10.01 12.14
C TYR A 7 -4.98 9.01 12.57
N SER A 8 -5.01 8.62 13.84
CA SER A 8 -5.94 7.63 14.37
C SER A 8 -7.03 8.31 15.17
N ARG A 9 -8.28 8.25 14.66
CA ARG A 9 -9.46 8.78 15.34
C ARG A 9 -9.67 8.15 16.71
N ASP A 10 -9.60 6.84 16.77
CA ASP A 10 -9.88 6.07 18.00
C ASP A 10 -8.86 6.37 19.09
N ARG A 11 -7.57 6.44 18.73
CA ARG A 11 -6.52 6.80 19.69
C ARG A 11 -6.62 8.22 20.17
N LEU A 12 -6.97 9.16 19.29
CA LEU A 12 -7.22 10.56 19.66
C LEU A 12 -8.41 10.68 20.61
N ALA A 13 -9.52 10.00 20.33
CA ALA A 13 -10.69 10.00 21.22
C ALA A 13 -10.33 9.47 22.60
N LEU A 14 -9.57 8.39 22.68
CA LEU A 14 -9.13 7.81 23.96
C LEU A 14 -8.16 8.74 24.71
N ILE A 15 -7.25 9.42 24.00
CA ILE A 15 -6.36 10.43 24.60
C ILE A 15 -7.16 11.60 25.17
N LYS A 16 -8.15 12.12 24.41
CA LYS A 16 -9.05 13.21 24.87
C LYS A 16 -9.79 12.82 26.15
N GLU A 17 -10.40 11.63 26.16
CA GLU A 17 -11.13 11.12 27.32
C GLU A 17 -10.23 10.96 28.56
N GLN A 18 -9.05 10.40 28.41
CA GLN A 18 -8.13 10.20 29.52
C GLN A 18 -7.50 11.53 29.97
N ALA A 19 -7.20 12.44 29.06
CA ALA A 19 -6.71 13.77 29.40
C ALA A 19 -7.77 14.56 30.16
N TRP A 20 -9.03 14.52 29.72
CA TRP A 20 -10.16 15.19 30.42
C TRP A 20 -10.27 14.73 31.88
N LYS A 21 -10.21 13.40 32.13
CA LYS A 21 -10.26 12.85 33.49
C LYS A 21 -9.09 13.29 34.39
N ASN A 22 -7.97 13.69 33.79
CA ASN A 22 -6.76 14.10 34.52
C ASN A 22 -6.59 15.64 34.62
N LEU A 23 -7.51 16.41 34.03
CA LEU A 23 -7.47 17.88 34.17
C LEU A 23 -7.78 18.34 35.61
N PRO A 24 -7.10 19.36 36.12
CA PRO A 24 -7.50 20.01 37.35
C PRO A 24 -8.94 20.54 37.29
N SER A 25 -9.73 20.38 38.36
CA SER A 25 -11.16 20.71 38.38
C SER A 25 -11.47 22.17 38.03
N ASN A 26 -10.60 23.11 38.38
CA ASN A 26 -10.72 24.50 37.99
C ASN A 26 -10.51 24.74 36.49
N VAL A 27 -9.69 23.91 35.83
CA VAL A 27 -9.45 23.98 34.40
C VAL A 27 -10.64 23.37 33.65
N SER A 28 -11.09 22.19 34.01
CA SER A 28 -12.24 21.55 33.38
C SER A 28 -13.54 22.38 33.55
N SER A 29 -13.77 23.00 34.72
CA SER A 29 -14.89 23.88 34.93
C SER A 29 -14.85 25.16 34.05
N LEU A 30 -13.67 25.71 33.83
CA LEU A 30 -13.50 26.86 32.92
C LEU A 30 -13.80 26.46 31.48
N LEU A 31 -13.27 25.30 31.01
CA LEU A 31 -13.51 24.75 29.67
C LEU A 31 -15.01 24.53 29.44
N LEU A 32 -15.71 23.92 30.40
CA LEU A 32 -17.16 23.71 30.33
C LEU A 32 -17.94 25.04 30.24
N THR A 33 -17.58 26.03 31.02
CA THR A 33 -18.23 27.36 31.01
C THR A 33 -18.07 28.02 29.63
N GLN A 34 -16.91 27.92 29.00
CA GLN A 34 -16.68 28.51 27.69
C GLN A 34 -17.40 27.73 26.59
N ALA A 35 -17.39 26.39 26.64
CA ALA A 35 -18.13 25.54 25.70
C ALA A 35 -19.63 25.83 25.74
N ASP A 36 -20.22 25.95 26.95
CA ASP A 36 -21.62 26.29 27.13
C ASP A 36 -21.95 27.70 26.57
N SER A 37 -21.08 28.66 26.78
CA SER A 37 -21.22 30.02 26.21
C SER A 37 -21.20 30.05 24.70
N VAL A 38 -20.39 29.19 24.07
CA VAL A 38 -20.35 29.06 22.60
C VAL A 38 -21.61 28.38 22.06
N LEU A 39 -22.10 27.33 22.73
CA LEU A 39 -23.34 26.65 22.35
C LEU A 39 -24.57 27.56 22.47
N GLN A 40 -24.65 28.42 23.48
CA GLN A 40 -25.73 29.41 23.63
C GLN A 40 -25.76 30.39 22.44
N ARG A 41 -24.62 30.74 21.87
CA ARG A 41 -24.52 31.64 20.70
C ARG A 41 -24.72 30.92 19.35
N ASN A 42 -24.68 29.59 19.33
CA ASN A 42 -24.86 28.75 18.13
C ASN A 42 -25.93 27.69 18.41
N PRO A 43 -27.23 28.06 18.46
CA PRO A 43 -28.31 27.16 18.84
C PRO A 43 -28.55 26.02 17.83
N ASP A 44 -28.01 26.12 16.63
CA ASP A 44 -28.14 25.13 15.56
C ASP A 44 -27.00 24.10 15.55
N SER A 45 -26.12 24.13 16.55
CA SER A 45 -25.07 23.11 16.69
C SER A 45 -25.70 21.71 16.89
N ILE A 46 -25.21 20.72 16.14
CA ILE A 46 -25.74 19.36 16.20
C ILE A 46 -25.40 18.68 17.52
N ASN A 47 -24.22 18.93 18.05
CA ASN A 47 -23.85 18.43 19.37
C ASN A 47 -24.01 19.54 20.41
N ARG A 48 -24.94 19.36 21.36
CA ARG A 48 -25.27 20.32 22.43
C ARG A 48 -24.69 19.93 23.79
N ASP A 49 -23.80 18.96 23.82
CA ASP A 49 -23.12 18.56 25.05
C ASP A 49 -21.88 19.44 25.31
N PRO A 50 -21.89 20.33 26.32
CA PRO A 50 -20.75 21.17 26.64
C PRO A 50 -19.50 20.39 27.03
N GLU A 51 -19.65 19.22 27.65
CA GLU A 51 -18.53 18.37 28.05
C GLU A 51 -17.85 17.78 26.83
N TYR A 52 -18.63 17.28 25.88
CA TYR A 52 -18.10 16.77 24.60
C TYR A 52 -17.36 17.89 23.84
N LEU A 53 -17.95 19.06 23.73
CA LEU A 53 -17.35 20.18 23.00
C LEU A 53 -16.06 20.68 23.67
N ALA A 54 -16.04 20.73 25.00
CA ALA A 54 -14.86 21.09 25.78
C ALA A 54 -13.75 20.04 25.64
N MET A 55 -14.08 18.75 25.70
CA MET A 55 -13.16 17.65 25.49
C MET A 55 -12.57 17.67 24.06
N ASP A 56 -13.42 17.95 23.10
CA ASP A 56 -13.02 17.98 21.69
C ASP A 56 -12.09 19.18 21.39
N ALA A 57 -12.27 20.29 22.08
CA ALA A 57 -11.36 21.43 21.99
C ALA A 57 -9.96 21.21 22.61
N LEU A 58 -9.76 20.13 23.38
CA LEU A 58 -8.43 19.81 23.94
C LEU A 58 -7.38 19.53 22.85
N ILE A 59 -7.82 18.94 21.75
CA ILE A 59 -6.97 18.64 20.60
C ILE A 59 -7.73 19.14 19.36
N PRO A 60 -7.44 20.35 18.87
CA PRO A 60 -8.06 20.86 17.67
C PRO A 60 -7.51 20.13 16.45
N VAL A 61 -8.16 19.05 16.05
CA VAL A 61 -7.89 18.35 14.81
C VAL A 61 -9.09 18.55 13.88
N ALA A 62 -8.83 18.76 12.60
CA ALA A 62 -9.88 19.07 11.64
C ALA A 62 -10.98 17.99 11.62
N ALA A 63 -12.21 18.41 11.79
CA ALA A 63 -13.48 17.76 11.43
C ALA A 63 -13.60 16.21 11.59
N GLU A 64 -13.11 15.63 12.68
CA GLU A 64 -12.86 14.18 12.77
C GLU A 64 -14.07 13.28 13.05
N ASN A 65 -15.15 13.78 13.64
CA ASN A 65 -16.18 12.90 14.23
C ASN A 65 -17.62 13.28 13.87
N LEU A 66 -17.85 13.86 12.70
CA LEU A 66 -19.16 14.42 12.40
C LEU A 66 -19.91 13.63 11.34
N PRO A 67 -21.22 13.37 11.53
CA PRO A 67 -22.09 12.79 10.49
C PRO A 67 -22.06 13.66 9.23
N GLU A 68 -22.26 13.04 8.09
CA GLU A 68 -22.08 13.63 6.74
C GLU A 68 -22.71 15.00 6.46
N ASN A 69 -23.67 15.44 7.27
CA ASN A 69 -24.40 16.70 7.08
C ASN A 69 -24.00 17.83 8.07
N ALA A 70 -23.12 17.55 9.04
CA ALA A 70 -22.88 18.41 10.19
C ALA A 70 -21.54 19.16 10.20
N VAL A 71 -20.62 18.76 9.35
CA VAL A 71 -19.19 19.04 9.49
C VAL A 71 -18.84 20.53 9.44
N PHE A 72 -19.50 21.31 8.62
CA PHE A 72 -19.12 22.72 8.44
C PHE A 72 -19.48 23.61 9.63
N ASP A 73 -20.66 23.42 10.21
CA ASP A 73 -21.12 24.23 11.32
C ASP A 73 -20.44 23.84 12.65
N GLU A 74 -20.08 22.60 12.81
CA GLU A 74 -19.43 22.07 14.01
C GLU A 74 -17.92 22.30 14.03
N ALA A 75 -17.22 22.19 12.89
CA ALA A 75 -15.84 22.63 12.79
C ALA A 75 -15.70 24.14 13.09
N ASN A 76 -16.66 24.94 12.65
CA ASN A 76 -16.73 26.34 12.97
C ASN A 76 -17.06 26.58 14.46
N THR A 77 -17.91 25.74 15.05
CA THR A 77 -18.25 25.80 16.50
C THR A 77 -17.05 25.38 17.35
N ARG A 78 -16.28 24.36 16.94
CA ARG A 78 -15.02 23.99 17.58
C ARG A 78 -13.99 25.10 17.54
N LEU A 79 -13.80 25.71 16.35
CA LEU A 79 -12.87 26.83 16.19
C LEU A 79 -13.27 28.01 17.09
N LYS A 80 -14.56 28.35 17.13
CA LYS A 80 -15.08 29.40 18.02
C LYS A 80 -14.93 29.05 19.51
N THR A 81 -15.06 27.77 19.86
CA THR A 81 -14.82 27.31 21.23
C THR A 81 -13.34 27.45 21.59
N LEU A 82 -12.45 27.06 20.70
CA LEU A 82 -11.01 27.22 20.87
C LEU A 82 -10.61 28.69 20.97
N GLU A 83 -11.15 29.56 20.09
CA GLU A 83 -10.95 31.02 20.14
C GLU A 83 -11.46 31.61 21.44
N ALA A 84 -12.64 31.20 21.91
CA ALA A 84 -13.23 31.65 23.19
C ALA A 84 -12.39 31.17 24.38
N LEU A 85 -11.88 29.94 24.36
CA LEU A 85 -10.99 29.42 25.39
C LEU A 85 -9.65 30.15 25.41
N THR A 86 -9.08 30.45 24.25
CA THR A 86 -7.82 31.19 24.12
C THR A 86 -8.01 32.63 24.60
N ALA A 87 -9.13 33.26 24.28
CA ALA A 87 -9.45 34.63 24.72
C ALA A 87 -9.76 34.73 26.23
N ALA A 88 -10.46 33.74 26.80
CA ALA A 88 -10.80 33.68 28.22
C ALA A 88 -9.60 33.33 29.10
N SER A 89 -8.64 32.59 28.55
CA SER A 89 -7.38 32.25 29.20
C SER A 89 -6.32 33.35 29.07
N ALA A 90 -6.73 34.65 29.09
CA ALA A 90 -5.82 35.80 28.98
C ALA A 90 -4.62 35.82 29.98
N GLY A 91 -4.41 34.69 30.66
CA GLY A 91 -3.15 34.22 31.25
C GLY A 91 -2.83 32.85 30.70
N THR A 92 -1.75 32.72 29.99
CA THR A 92 -1.14 31.59 29.34
C THR A 92 -1.16 30.22 30.07
N ASP A 93 -1.47 30.21 31.35
CA ASP A 93 -1.33 29.09 32.29
C ASP A 93 -2.34 27.92 32.05
N VAL A 94 -3.57 28.20 31.60
CA VAL A 94 -4.62 27.18 31.47
C VAL A 94 -4.39 26.31 30.24
N MET A 95 -4.13 26.92 29.09
CA MET A 95 -3.89 26.18 27.86
C MET A 95 -2.56 25.42 27.89
N GLU A 96 -1.57 25.96 28.60
CA GLU A 96 -0.30 25.30 28.85
C GLU A 96 -0.48 24.02 29.69
N LYS A 97 -1.29 24.10 30.77
CA LYS A 97 -1.66 22.91 31.57
C LYS A 97 -2.45 21.88 30.78
N VAL A 98 -3.39 22.29 29.94
CA VAL A 98 -4.13 21.38 29.04
C VAL A 98 -3.14 20.65 28.13
N ALA A 99 -2.26 21.39 27.46
CA ALA A 99 -1.26 20.82 26.58
C ALA A 99 -0.32 19.84 27.29
N GLU A 100 0.09 20.16 28.53
CA GLU A 100 0.91 19.25 29.35
C GLU A 100 0.18 17.94 29.66
N VAL A 101 -1.07 17.98 30.08
CA VAL A 101 -1.86 16.79 30.42
C VAL A 101 -2.11 15.93 29.18
N VAL A 102 -2.49 16.53 28.06
CA VAL A 102 -2.72 15.84 26.80
C VAL A 102 -1.43 15.18 26.30
N ARG A 103 -0.31 15.91 26.33
CA ARG A 103 1.01 15.39 25.95
C ARG A 103 1.46 14.24 26.86
N ALA A 104 1.27 14.37 28.18
CA ALA A 104 1.60 13.30 29.11
C ALA A 104 0.80 12.03 28.84
N GLN A 105 -0.46 12.16 28.45
CA GLN A 105 -1.30 11.02 28.07
C GLN A 105 -0.85 10.41 26.76
N ALA A 106 -0.53 11.22 25.75
CA ALA A 106 0.00 10.75 24.48
C ALA A 106 1.34 10.02 24.62
N LEU A 107 2.22 10.48 25.50
CA LEU A 107 3.47 9.78 25.85
C LEU A 107 3.21 8.41 26.46
N ARG A 108 2.22 8.30 27.38
CA ARG A 108 1.83 7.01 27.98
C ARG A 108 1.26 6.02 26.96
N MET A 109 0.61 6.52 25.92
CA MET A 109 -0.03 5.71 24.88
C MET A 109 0.84 5.55 23.62
N HIS A 110 2.09 6.01 23.64
CA HIS A 110 3.00 6.00 22.51
C HIS A 110 2.40 6.60 21.22
N TYR A 111 1.64 7.71 21.37
CA TYR A 111 1.05 8.40 20.22
C TYR A 111 1.94 9.57 19.79
N VAL A 112 2.77 9.33 18.77
CA VAL A 112 3.82 10.25 18.29
C VAL A 112 3.26 11.62 17.90
N PRO A 113 2.16 11.76 17.13
CA PRO A 113 1.70 13.06 16.62
C PRO A 113 1.39 14.10 17.72
N ILE A 114 1.04 13.64 18.92
CA ILE A 114 0.76 14.52 20.06
C ILE A 114 1.91 14.54 21.08
N ALA A 115 2.64 13.44 21.21
CA ALA A 115 3.83 13.38 22.06
C ALA A 115 4.92 14.38 21.59
N ALA A 116 5.04 14.54 20.28
CA ALA A 116 5.93 15.52 19.63
C ALA A 116 5.48 16.96 19.90
N ASN A 117 6.44 17.88 20.02
CA ASN A 117 6.16 19.31 20.17
C ASN A 117 5.97 19.98 18.79
N ALA A 118 5.05 19.45 17.99
CA ALA A 118 4.80 19.87 16.61
C ALA A 118 3.80 21.05 16.52
N ARG A 119 4.17 22.19 17.07
CA ARG A 119 3.31 23.39 17.15
C ARG A 119 3.03 24.02 15.78
N HIS A 120 4.03 24.05 14.90
CA HIS A 120 3.89 24.66 13.58
C HIS A 120 2.95 23.87 12.68
N LEU A 121 3.05 22.55 12.68
CA LEU A 121 2.16 21.69 11.90
C LEU A 121 0.72 21.80 12.39
N ALA A 122 0.51 21.86 13.71
CA ALA A 122 -0.81 22.09 14.29
C ALA A 122 -1.37 23.46 13.88
N GLU A 123 -0.57 24.53 13.95
CA GLU A 123 -0.96 25.88 13.50
C GLU A 123 -1.25 25.92 12.00
N ILE A 124 -0.41 25.29 11.18
CA ILE A 124 -0.61 25.19 9.73
C ILE A 124 -1.95 24.53 9.43
N ARG A 125 -2.24 23.39 10.04
CA ARG A 125 -3.49 22.64 9.84
C ARG A 125 -4.72 23.42 10.31
N ASN A 126 -4.66 24.05 11.46
CA ASN A 126 -5.77 24.83 12.02
C ASN A 126 -6.06 26.12 11.23
N SER A 127 -5.02 26.75 10.67
CA SER A 127 -5.14 28.02 9.95
C SER A 127 -5.50 27.88 8.47
N ASN A 128 -5.45 26.68 7.93
CA ASN A 128 -5.64 26.43 6.49
C ASN A 128 -6.71 25.36 6.28
N LEU A 129 -7.10 25.16 5.01
CA LEU A 129 -8.02 24.08 4.65
C LEU A 129 -7.32 22.74 4.85
N THR A 130 -7.79 21.94 5.81
CA THR A 130 -7.29 20.60 6.10
C THR A 130 -8.45 19.60 6.02
N ILE A 131 -8.27 18.52 5.26
CA ILE A 131 -9.32 17.52 5.00
C ILE A 131 -8.73 16.12 5.20
N PRO A 132 -9.44 15.22 5.91
CA PRO A 132 -9.11 13.80 5.94
C PRO A 132 -9.10 13.21 4.53
N THR A 133 -8.10 12.37 4.25
CA THR A 133 -7.87 11.81 2.93
C THR A 133 -7.64 10.31 3.06
N SER A 134 -8.43 9.53 2.37
CA SER A 134 -8.30 8.07 2.38
C SER A 134 -7.04 7.63 1.67
N ALA A 135 -6.22 6.85 2.40
CA ALA A 135 -4.93 6.34 1.95
C ALA A 135 -4.80 4.82 2.13
N SER A 136 -5.90 4.11 2.32
CA SER A 136 -5.96 2.65 2.49
C SER A 136 -7.10 2.03 1.69
N GLY A 137 -7.17 0.70 1.66
CA GLY A 137 -8.23 -0.07 1.01
C GLY A 137 -8.42 0.31 -0.47
N ARG A 138 -9.69 0.40 -0.90
CA ARG A 138 -10.05 0.74 -2.29
C ARG A 138 -9.35 2.01 -2.79
N TRP A 139 -9.28 3.04 -1.97
CA TRP A 139 -8.77 4.34 -2.39
C TRP A 139 -7.25 4.41 -2.50
N ALA A 140 -6.54 3.41 -1.95
CA ALA A 140 -5.12 3.15 -2.23
C ALA A 140 -4.91 2.20 -3.42
N GLY A 141 -6.00 1.75 -4.07
CA GLY A 141 -5.95 0.88 -5.24
C GLY A 141 -6.03 -0.61 -4.91
N PHE A 142 -6.39 -0.97 -3.68
CA PHE A 142 -6.58 -2.36 -3.28
C PHE A 142 -8.04 -2.80 -3.40
N GLU A 143 -8.28 -4.07 -3.25
CA GLU A 143 -9.63 -4.64 -3.22
C GLU A 143 -10.44 -4.07 -2.05
N ASP A 144 -11.76 -3.97 -2.25
CA ASP A 144 -12.70 -3.53 -1.22
C ASP A 144 -13.00 -4.70 -0.29
N VAL A 145 -12.24 -4.78 0.78
CA VAL A 145 -12.30 -5.85 1.80
C VAL A 145 -12.34 -5.24 3.20
N ASP A 146 -12.89 -5.97 4.15
CA ASP A 146 -12.96 -5.57 5.55
C ASP A 146 -12.16 -6.55 6.43
N PRO A 147 -11.18 -6.08 7.24
CA PRO A 147 -10.67 -4.70 7.28
C PRO A 147 -9.96 -4.30 5.98
N PRO A 148 -9.89 -2.99 5.66
CA PRO A 148 -9.23 -2.52 4.45
C PRO A 148 -7.74 -2.85 4.44
N VAL A 149 -7.18 -3.05 3.25
CA VAL A 149 -5.73 -3.26 3.09
C VAL A 149 -4.99 -1.96 3.36
N GLN A 150 -3.91 -2.03 4.13
CA GLN A 150 -3.05 -0.88 4.44
C GLN A 150 -2.44 -0.30 3.16
N GLY A 151 -2.37 1.05 3.07
CA GLY A 151 -1.59 1.74 2.05
C GLY A 151 -0.10 1.49 2.21
N ASN A 152 0.66 1.84 1.18
CA ASN A 152 2.12 1.81 1.21
C ASN A 152 2.69 2.85 0.25
N SER A 153 4.01 3.08 0.34
CA SER A 153 4.64 4.14 -0.46
C SER A 153 4.50 3.92 -1.97
N ASP A 154 4.53 2.67 -2.45
CA ASP A 154 4.34 2.36 -3.88
C ASP A 154 2.97 2.86 -4.37
N THR A 155 1.92 2.53 -3.61
CA THR A 155 0.55 2.85 -3.98
C THR A 155 0.23 4.33 -3.74
N GLY A 156 0.61 4.86 -2.59
CA GLY A 156 0.28 6.24 -2.21
C GLY A 156 0.92 7.27 -3.16
N HIS A 157 2.21 7.11 -3.50
CA HIS A 157 2.88 7.99 -4.47
C HIS A 157 2.22 7.96 -5.84
N GLN A 158 1.75 6.79 -6.29
CA GLN A 158 0.99 6.68 -7.54
C GLN A 158 -0.34 7.41 -7.45
N GLN A 159 -1.11 7.19 -6.38
CA GLN A 159 -2.44 7.81 -6.24
C GLN A 159 -2.35 9.33 -6.19
N ILE A 160 -1.39 9.90 -5.47
CA ILE A 160 -1.26 11.36 -5.27
C ILE A 160 -1.14 12.13 -6.59
N THR A 161 -0.53 11.56 -7.60
CA THR A 161 -0.29 12.21 -8.88
C THR A 161 -1.19 11.70 -10.03
N ASN A 162 -1.91 10.61 -9.82
CA ASN A 162 -2.87 10.13 -10.81
C ASN A 162 -4.17 10.94 -10.76
N LEU A 163 -4.80 11.10 -11.90
CA LEU A 163 -6.09 11.82 -12.05
C LEU A 163 -7.30 10.93 -11.69
N ARG A 164 -7.06 9.66 -11.53
CA ARG A 164 -8.06 8.64 -11.19
C ARG A 164 -7.43 7.56 -10.34
N LEU A 165 -8.29 6.75 -9.74
CA LEU A 165 -7.87 5.54 -9.06
C LEU A 165 -6.93 4.71 -9.94
N ALA A 166 -5.73 4.43 -9.44
CA ALA A 166 -4.79 3.51 -10.04
C ALA A 166 -4.92 2.16 -9.33
N PRO A 167 -5.62 1.19 -9.92
CA PRO A 167 -5.78 -0.10 -9.29
C PRO A 167 -4.43 -0.81 -9.16
N GLN A 168 -4.23 -1.49 -8.04
CA GLN A 168 -3.13 -2.42 -7.90
C GLN A 168 -3.50 -3.73 -8.59
N LEU A 169 -2.49 -4.52 -8.92
CA LEU A 169 -2.68 -5.74 -9.71
C LEU A 169 -3.74 -6.70 -9.13
N PRO A 170 -3.83 -6.97 -7.81
CA PRO A 170 -4.91 -7.79 -7.26
C PRO A 170 -6.31 -7.25 -7.55
N MET A 171 -6.49 -5.94 -7.41
CA MET A 171 -7.75 -5.27 -7.72
C MET A 171 -8.08 -5.34 -9.21
N GLU A 172 -7.09 -5.10 -10.09
CA GLU A 172 -7.26 -5.20 -11.55
C GLU A 172 -7.71 -6.61 -11.95
N ILE A 173 -7.10 -7.64 -11.38
CA ILE A 173 -7.48 -9.04 -11.64
C ILE A 173 -8.92 -9.29 -11.16
N THR A 174 -9.25 -8.91 -9.93
CA THR A 174 -10.59 -9.09 -9.36
C THR A 174 -11.66 -8.33 -10.16
N GLU A 175 -11.41 -7.10 -10.56
CA GLU A 175 -12.33 -6.35 -11.43
C GLU A 175 -12.50 -7.02 -12.79
N SER A 176 -11.44 -7.61 -13.36
CA SER A 176 -11.52 -8.35 -14.61
C SER A 176 -12.36 -9.64 -14.48
N ILE A 177 -12.32 -10.29 -13.33
CA ILE A 177 -13.18 -11.43 -13.01
C ILE A 177 -14.64 -10.99 -12.95
N ASN A 178 -14.91 -9.92 -12.21
CA ASN A 178 -16.27 -9.41 -11.99
C ASN A 178 -16.95 -8.95 -13.29
N ASN A 179 -16.20 -8.31 -14.19
CA ASN A 179 -16.71 -7.86 -15.49
C ASN A 179 -16.59 -8.91 -16.61
N GLY A 180 -16.03 -10.09 -16.31
CA GLY A 180 -15.87 -11.21 -17.21
C GLY A 180 -14.74 -11.09 -18.24
N SER A 181 -13.93 -10.03 -18.22
CA SER A 181 -12.79 -9.88 -19.14
C SER A 181 -11.63 -10.85 -18.81
N PHE A 182 -11.51 -11.30 -17.57
CA PHE A 182 -10.59 -12.36 -17.16
C PHE A 182 -10.70 -13.61 -18.05
N PHE A 183 -11.93 -14.05 -18.32
CA PHE A 183 -12.21 -15.23 -19.12
C PHE A 183 -11.94 -15.06 -20.62
N ARG A 184 -11.66 -13.85 -21.05
CA ARG A 184 -11.32 -13.47 -22.41
C ARG A 184 -9.90 -12.87 -22.53
N ASN A 185 -9.13 -12.92 -21.43
CA ASN A 185 -7.75 -12.44 -21.42
C ASN A 185 -6.91 -13.23 -22.45
N THR A 186 -6.32 -12.52 -23.39
CA THR A 186 -5.65 -13.12 -24.57
C THR A 186 -4.54 -14.09 -24.20
N GLU A 187 -3.74 -13.75 -23.19
CA GLU A 187 -2.60 -14.59 -22.79
C GLU A 187 -3.06 -15.77 -21.93
N LEU A 188 -3.89 -15.50 -20.92
CA LEU A 188 -4.33 -16.51 -19.97
C LEU A 188 -5.32 -17.51 -20.60
N ALA A 189 -6.36 -17.05 -21.28
CA ALA A 189 -7.28 -17.93 -22.00
C ALA A 189 -6.59 -18.61 -23.19
N GLY A 190 -5.66 -17.91 -23.82
CA GLY A 190 -4.89 -18.45 -24.95
C GLY A 190 -4.01 -19.64 -24.56
N ILE A 191 -3.29 -19.58 -23.44
CA ILE A 191 -2.44 -20.72 -22.99
C ILE A 191 -3.31 -21.91 -22.59
N VAL A 192 -4.43 -21.70 -21.89
CA VAL A 192 -5.36 -22.77 -21.54
C VAL A 192 -5.96 -23.40 -22.81
N SER A 193 -6.40 -22.59 -23.77
CA SER A 193 -6.94 -23.06 -25.04
C SER A 193 -5.95 -23.93 -25.84
N ARG A 194 -4.68 -23.49 -25.93
CA ARG A 194 -3.63 -24.27 -26.60
C ARG A 194 -3.36 -25.59 -25.90
N ALA A 195 -3.21 -25.59 -24.56
CA ALA A 195 -2.99 -26.80 -23.79
C ALA A 195 -4.12 -27.84 -24.03
N VAL A 196 -5.38 -27.40 -24.04
CA VAL A 196 -6.55 -28.25 -24.29
C VAL A 196 -6.57 -28.77 -25.74
N ALA A 197 -6.38 -27.89 -26.73
CA ALA A 197 -6.41 -28.23 -28.13
C ALA A 197 -5.31 -29.25 -28.51
N ASP A 198 -4.10 -29.05 -27.98
CA ASP A 198 -2.96 -29.90 -28.21
C ASP A 198 -2.92 -31.18 -27.35
N ARG A 199 -3.88 -31.31 -26.42
CA ARG A 199 -3.94 -32.36 -25.39
C ARG A 199 -2.63 -32.48 -24.59
N ARG A 200 -2.04 -31.33 -24.23
CA ARG A 200 -0.82 -31.23 -23.43
C ARG A 200 -1.15 -30.93 -21.96
N PRO A 201 -0.29 -31.35 -21.03
CA PRO A 201 -0.43 -31.00 -19.65
C PRO A 201 -0.47 -29.45 -19.43
N LEU A 202 -1.41 -29.01 -18.63
CA LEU A 202 -1.50 -27.67 -18.09
C LEU A 202 -1.06 -27.72 -16.63
N ASN A 203 0.11 -27.18 -16.36
CA ASN A 203 0.66 -27.10 -15.02
C ASN A 203 0.45 -25.71 -14.46
N PHE A 204 0.16 -25.56 -13.18
CA PHE A 204 0.06 -24.23 -12.56
C PHE A 204 0.48 -24.25 -11.09
N THR A 205 0.84 -23.08 -10.57
CA THR A 205 1.24 -22.89 -9.18
C THR A 205 0.39 -21.81 -8.52
N TYR A 206 0.08 -22.01 -7.23
CA TYR A 206 -0.70 -21.08 -6.43
C TYR A 206 -0.29 -21.16 -4.95
N LEU A 207 -0.08 -20.00 -4.30
CA LEU A 207 0.07 -19.92 -2.85
C LEU A 207 -1.30 -20.06 -2.20
N LEU A 208 -1.45 -21.03 -1.29
CA LEU A 208 -2.68 -21.26 -0.55
C LEU A 208 -2.92 -20.16 0.49
N SER A 209 -3.45 -19.04 0.03
CA SER A 209 -3.74 -17.86 0.84
C SER A 209 -4.85 -17.00 0.22
N GLY A 210 -5.22 -15.90 0.88
CA GLY A 210 -6.07 -14.87 0.29
C GLY A 210 -7.56 -15.17 0.33
N VAL A 211 -8.05 -15.95 1.30
CA VAL A 211 -9.49 -16.18 1.51
C VAL A 211 -10.15 -14.98 2.18
N GLY A 212 -9.52 -14.41 3.20
CA GLY A 212 -10.05 -13.28 3.97
C GLY A 212 -9.38 -11.94 3.66
N GLY A 213 -9.86 -10.88 4.27
CA GLY A 213 -9.38 -9.52 4.05
C GLY A 213 -7.92 -9.27 4.40
N THR A 214 -7.42 -9.87 5.50
CA THR A 214 -6.05 -9.73 5.99
C THR A 214 -5.18 -10.95 5.70
N ASP A 215 -5.71 -11.95 5.03
CA ASP A 215 -5.14 -13.26 4.88
C ASP A 215 -4.37 -13.39 3.56
N GLY A 216 -3.08 -13.10 3.58
CA GLY A 216 -2.14 -13.46 2.54
C GLY A 216 -2.35 -12.85 1.14
N ARG A 217 -3.27 -11.91 0.97
CA ARG A 217 -3.58 -11.26 -0.33
C ARG A 217 -2.41 -10.45 -0.93
N VAL A 218 -1.27 -10.50 -0.31
CA VAL A 218 -0.03 -9.88 -0.80
C VAL A 218 0.56 -10.61 -2.01
N HIS A 219 0.27 -11.91 -2.15
CA HIS A 219 0.86 -12.77 -3.18
C HIS A 219 -0.15 -13.41 -4.12
N SER A 220 -1.31 -13.80 -3.58
CA SER A 220 -2.37 -14.51 -4.28
C SER A 220 -3.72 -14.13 -3.67
N ALA A 221 -4.82 -14.44 -4.36
CA ALA A 221 -6.17 -14.27 -3.84
C ALA A 221 -7.02 -15.48 -4.24
N TRP A 222 -7.82 -16.00 -3.29
CA TRP A 222 -8.59 -17.23 -3.49
C TRP A 222 -9.59 -17.14 -4.64
N ASN A 223 -10.25 -16.00 -4.80
CA ASN A 223 -11.15 -15.74 -5.92
C ASN A 223 -10.43 -15.81 -7.29
N HIS A 224 -9.13 -15.52 -7.36
CA HIS A 224 -8.34 -15.68 -8.59
C HIS A 224 -8.13 -17.16 -8.93
N LEU A 225 -7.88 -18.02 -7.92
CA LEU A 225 -7.81 -19.47 -8.12
C LEU A 225 -9.15 -20.02 -8.58
N GLU A 226 -10.27 -19.64 -7.93
CA GLU A 226 -11.61 -20.07 -8.34
C GLU A 226 -11.92 -19.65 -9.77
N ALA A 227 -11.61 -18.40 -10.15
CA ALA A 227 -11.80 -17.92 -11.52
C ALA A 227 -10.92 -18.67 -12.53
N PHE A 228 -9.68 -18.98 -12.18
CA PHE A 228 -8.80 -19.75 -13.05
C PHE A 228 -9.29 -21.20 -13.24
N LEU A 229 -9.72 -21.87 -12.19
CA LEU A 229 -10.29 -23.22 -12.31
C LEU A 229 -11.58 -23.21 -13.13
N ARG A 230 -12.42 -22.17 -12.98
CA ARG A 230 -13.57 -21.96 -13.84
C ARG A 230 -13.18 -21.77 -15.31
N LEU A 231 -12.14 -20.97 -15.59
CA LEU A 231 -11.60 -20.81 -16.95
C LEU A 231 -11.16 -22.16 -17.53
N VAL A 232 -10.42 -22.96 -16.74
CA VAL A 232 -9.89 -24.26 -17.17
C VAL A 232 -11.00 -25.28 -17.40
N PHE A 233 -11.88 -25.48 -16.43
CA PHE A 233 -12.82 -26.60 -16.44
C PHE A 233 -14.19 -26.28 -17.03
N GLU A 234 -14.72 -25.06 -16.83
CA GLU A 234 -16.04 -24.70 -17.36
C GLU A 234 -15.97 -24.05 -18.75
N VAL A 235 -14.99 -23.12 -18.96
CA VAL A 235 -14.90 -22.41 -20.23
C VAL A 235 -14.20 -23.25 -21.31
N HIS A 236 -13.08 -23.89 -20.95
CA HIS A 236 -12.29 -24.67 -21.91
C HIS A 236 -12.48 -26.19 -21.83
N ASN A 237 -13.26 -26.71 -20.88
CA ASN A 237 -13.54 -28.13 -20.69
C ASN A 237 -12.28 -29.00 -20.67
N ALA A 238 -11.23 -28.54 -19.96
CA ALA A 238 -9.97 -29.28 -19.85
C ALA A 238 -10.17 -30.63 -19.17
N ASP A 239 -9.45 -31.66 -19.65
CA ASP A 239 -9.41 -32.96 -19.00
C ASP A 239 -8.69 -32.85 -17.65
N PRO A 240 -9.34 -33.12 -16.51
CA PRO A 240 -8.69 -33.03 -15.19
C PRO A 240 -7.44 -33.90 -15.02
N ARG A 241 -7.27 -34.91 -15.86
CA ARG A 241 -6.10 -35.80 -15.85
C ARG A 241 -4.84 -35.14 -16.46
N LEU A 242 -5.02 -34.04 -17.23
CA LEU A 242 -3.95 -33.26 -17.86
C LEU A 242 -3.74 -31.91 -17.14
N VAL A 243 -4.39 -31.68 -16.01
CA VAL A 243 -4.22 -30.45 -15.22
C VAL A 243 -3.49 -30.78 -13.92
N HIS A 244 -2.33 -30.16 -13.71
CA HIS A 244 -1.49 -30.42 -12.55
C HIS A 244 -1.22 -29.14 -11.76
N MET A 245 -1.51 -29.17 -10.48
CA MET A 245 -1.35 -28.03 -9.57
C MET A 245 -0.18 -28.26 -8.61
N GLN A 246 0.66 -27.24 -8.46
CA GLN A 246 1.51 -27.10 -7.30
C GLN A 246 0.85 -26.20 -6.30
N ALA A 247 0.52 -26.71 -5.12
CA ALA A 247 0.04 -25.93 -4.00
C ALA A 247 1.24 -25.50 -3.15
N ILE A 248 1.40 -24.20 -2.94
CA ILE A 248 2.41 -23.63 -2.06
C ILE A 248 1.73 -23.33 -0.72
N LEU A 249 2.30 -23.81 0.39
CA LEU A 249 1.82 -23.56 1.74
C LEU A 249 2.42 -22.27 2.28
N ASP A 250 1.62 -21.44 2.96
CA ASP A 250 2.03 -20.11 3.41
C ASP A 250 2.62 -20.11 4.83
N GLY A 251 1.80 -20.22 5.85
CA GLY A 251 2.21 -20.20 7.26
C GLY A 251 2.91 -18.93 7.73
N ARG A 252 2.78 -17.82 6.99
CA ARG A 252 3.38 -16.53 7.31
C ARG A 252 2.37 -15.39 7.21
N ASP A 253 1.81 -15.19 6.03
CA ASP A 253 0.80 -14.15 5.78
C ASP A 253 -0.61 -14.74 5.95
N SER A 254 -0.72 -16.05 5.91
CA SER A 254 -1.90 -16.85 6.25
C SER A 254 -1.58 -17.83 7.37
N PRO A 255 -2.56 -18.20 8.23
CA PRO A 255 -2.36 -19.17 9.30
C PRO A 255 -1.93 -20.55 8.78
N ASP A 256 -1.19 -21.28 9.61
CA ASP A 256 -0.84 -22.67 9.33
C ASP A 256 -2.08 -23.54 9.12
N THR A 257 -2.01 -24.44 8.14
CA THR A 257 -3.11 -25.37 7.81
C THR A 257 -3.47 -26.33 8.92
N SER A 258 -2.57 -26.52 9.91
CA SER A 258 -2.79 -27.37 11.08
C SER A 258 -3.61 -26.73 12.18
N SER A 259 -3.76 -25.40 12.19
CA SER A 259 -4.47 -24.78 13.30
C SER A 259 -5.96 -25.09 13.16
N MET A 260 -6.45 -26.00 14.02
CA MET A 260 -7.90 -26.18 14.24
C MET A 260 -8.56 -24.92 14.80
N THR A 261 -7.76 -23.92 15.08
CA THR A 261 -8.12 -22.55 15.46
C THR A 261 -7.81 -21.55 14.36
N SER A 262 -7.93 -21.96 13.07
CA SER A 262 -7.93 -20.99 11.99
C SER A 262 -8.90 -19.88 12.35
N PRO A 263 -8.50 -18.61 12.30
CA PRO A 263 -9.41 -17.54 12.62
C PRO A 263 -10.68 -17.76 11.80
N THR A 264 -11.79 -17.61 12.47
CA THR A 264 -13.07 -17.50 11.79
C THR A 264 -12.92 -16.40 10.75
N ASN A 265 -13.19 -16.70 9.47
CA ASN A 265 -13.36 -15.65 8.48
C ASN A 265 -14.42 -14.65 8.98
N ALA A 266 -14.50 -13.48 8.39
CA ALA A 266 -15.46 -12.44 8.76
C ALA A 266 -16.92 -12.94 8.83
N ASP A 267 -17.22 -14.08 8.18
CA ASP A 267 -18.53 -14.72 8.15
C ASP A 267 -18.78 -15.72 9.30
N GLY A 268 -17.84 -15.85 10.24
CA GLY A 268 -17.98 -16.71 11.42
C GLY A 268 -17.88 -18.22 11.15
N GLU A 269 -17.52 -18.62 9.94
CA GLU A 269 -17.28 -20.02 9.61
C GLU A 269 -15.91 -20.45 10.14
N THR A 270 -15.86 -21.52 10.90
CA THR A 270 -14.62 -22.22 11.26
C THR A 270 -14.01 -22.76 9.98
N GLY A 271 -13.05 -22.01 9.41
CA GLY A 271 -12.40 -22.41 8.20
C GLY A 271 -11.62 -23.71 8.42
N GLY A 272 -12.08 -24.80 7.83
CA GLY A 272 -11.20 -25.93 7.55
C GLY A 272 -9.95 -25.38 6.86
N GLY A 273 -8.77 -25.91 7.19
CA GLY A 273 -7.51 -25.39 6.67
C GLY A 273 -7.50 -25.29 5.14
N TYR A 274 -6.63 -24.50 4.59
CA TYR A 274 -6.55 -24.27 3.14
C TYR A 274 -6.50 -25.54 2.29
N VAL A 275 -5.91 -26.62 2.81
CA VAL A 275 -5.85 -27.91 2.13
C VAL A 275 -7.24 -28.54 1.99
N GLU A 276 -8.10 -28.41 3.02
CA GLU A 276 -9.50 -28.85 2.98
C GLU A 276 -10.32 -28.05 1.98
N ARG A 277 -10.18 -26.72 2.01
CA ARG A 277 -10.82 -25.82 1.05
C ARG A 277 -10.41 -26.13 -0.39
N LEU A 278 -9.11 -26.38 -0.61
CA LEU A 278 -8.62 -26.80 -1.93
C LEU A 278 -9.22 -28.13 -2.37
N GLN A 279 -9.27 -29.10 -1.49
CA GLN A 279 -9.89 -30.40 -1.79
C GLN A 279 -11.35 -30.24 -2.19
N GLU A 280 -12.12 -29.42 -1.45
CA GLU A 280 -13.53 -29.16 -1.75
C GLU A 280 -13.68 -28.45 -3.09
N LEU A 281 -12.85 -27.43 -3.35
CA LEU A 281 -12.86 -26.67 -4.61
C LEU A 281 -12.54 -27.57 -5.80
N LEU A 282 -11.50 -28.41 -5.75
CA LEU A 282 -11.16 -29.33 -6.83
C LEU A 282 -12.22 -30.43 -7.02
N ARG A 283 -12.88 -30.88 -5.94
CA ARG A 283 -13.97 -31.87 -6.01
C ARG A 283 -15.15 -31.39 -6.83
N ARG A 284 -15.47 -30.08 -6.80
CA ARG A 284 -16.57 -29.50 -7.62
C ARG A 284 -16.37 -29.75 -9.12
N TYR A 285 -15.10 -29.89 -9.54
CA TYR A 285 -14.71 -30.16 -10.95
C TYR A 285 -14.32 -31.60 -11.21
N GLY A 286 -14.43 -32.52 -10.22
CA GLY A 286 -13.90 -33.87 -10.34
C GLY A 286 -12.38 -33.92 -10.53
N ALA A 287 -11.68 -32.88 -10.09
CA ALA A 287 -10.27 -32.60 -10.37
C ALA A 287 -9.36 -32.78 -9.13
N GLU A 288 -9.74 -33.59 -8.14
CA GLU A 288 -8.91 -33.82 -6.94
C GLU A 288 -7.52 -34.39 -7.30
N ARG A 289 -7.41 -35.07 -8.42
CA ARG A 289 -6.14 -35.61 -8.95
C ARG A 289 -5.22 -34.52 -9.52
N SER A 290 -5.74 -33.32 -9.74
CA SER A 290 -4.92 -32.19 -10.20
C SER A 290 -3.92 -31.69 -9.16
N LEU A 291 -4.13 -31.92 -7.86
CA LEU A 291 -3.09 -31.63 -6.87
C LEU A 291 -1.91 -32.59 -7.06
N ALA A 292 -0.85 -32.12 -7.73
CA ALA A 292 0.30 -32.91 -8.10
C ALA A 292 1.53 -32.70 -7.20
N TRP A 293 1.71 -31.48 -6.69
CA TRP A 293 2.85 -31.12 -5.85
C TRP A 293 2.44 -30.21 -4.71
N ILE A 294 3.19 -30.31 -3.62
CA ILE A 294 3.04 -29.44 -2.47
C ILE A 294 4.42 -29.04 -1.92
N ILE A 295 4.57 -27.83 -1.44
CA ILE A 295 5.84 -27.27 -0.97
C ILE A 295 5.57 -26.03 -0.11
N GLY A 296 6.43 -25.75 0.87
CA GLY A 296 6.39 -24.53 1.66
C GLY A 296 6.95 -23.32 0.91
N ARG A 297 6.42 -22.14 1.20
CA ARG A 297 6.80 -20.90 0.53
C ARG A 297 8.26 -20.51 0.67
N ASN A 298 8.94 -20.92 1.76
CA ASN A 298 10.34 -20.56 1.99
C ASN A 298 11.29 -21.19 0.97
N GLN A 299 10.86 -22.27 0.31
CA GLN A 299 11.54 -22.88 -0.83
C GLN A 299 10.98 -22.38 -2.17
N ALA A 300 9.65 -22.48 -2.36
CA ALA A 300 9.00 -22.18 -3.64
C ALA A 300 9.01 -20.69 -4.02
N MET A 301 9.14 -19.79 -3.04
CA MET A 301 9.06 -18.35 -3.22
C MET A 301 10.32 -17.64 -2.71
N ASP A 302 11.48 -18.24 -2.88
CA ASP A 302 12.77 -17.70 -2.46
C ASP A 302 13.18 -16.51 -3.35
N ARG A 303 13.23 -15.30 -2.75
CA ARG A 303 13.66 -14.06 -3.44
C ARG A 303 15.15 -13.78 -3.26
N ASP A 304 15.80 -14.51 -2.36
CA ASP A 304 17.21 -14.33 -2.05
C ASP A 304 18.13 -15.19 -2.93
N TYR A 305 17.55 -15.91 -3.88
CA TYR A 305 18.27 -16.80 -4.80
C TYR A 305 19.15 -17.84 -4.07
N ARG A 306 18.58 -18.51 -3.06
CA ARG A 306 19.21 -19.66 -2.42
C ARG A 306 19.03 -20.89 -3.31
N GLU A 307 20.12 -21.32 -3.96
CA GLU A 307 20.07 -22.45 -4.93
C GLU A 307 19.37 -23.71 -4.38
N PRO A 308 19.63 -24.16 -3.12
CA PRO A 308 18.96 -25.34 -2.60
C PRO A 308 17.43 -25.23 -2.58
N ASN A 309 16.90 -24.06 -2.27
CA ASN A 309 15.46 -23.80 -2.22
C ASN A 309 14.84 -23.84 -3.62
N VAL A 310 15.39 -23.07 -4.56
CA VAL A 310 14.89 -22.99 -5.93
C VAL A 310 15.07 -24.32 -6.66
N ARG A 311 16.17 -25.04 -6.39
CA ARG A 311 16.42 -26.38 -6.91
C ARG A 311 15.40 -27.40 -6.39
N ALA A 312 15.09 -27.41 -5.12
CA ALA A 312 14.10 -28.32 -4.52
C ALA A 312 12.71 -28.09 -5.16
N ASP A 313 12.31 -26.84 -5.29
CA ASP A 313 11.06 -26.45 -5.95
C ASP A 313 11.01 -26.95 -7.40
N TYR A 314 12.03 -26.65 -8.20
CA TYR A 314 12.11 -27.07 -9.60
C TYR A 314 12.11 -28.59 -9.78
N LEU A 315 12.95 -29.31 -9.03
CA LEU A 315 13.08 -30.76 -9.13
C LEU A 315 11.81 -31.49 -8.72
N SER A 316 11.03 -30.95 -7.75
CA SER A 316 9.77 -31.54 -7.35
C SER A 316 8.77 -31.65 -8.53
N MET A 317 8.78 -30.68 -9.42
CA MET A 317 7.89 -30.61 -10.58
C MET A 317 8.46 -31.30 -11.82
N THR A 318 9.79 -31.29 -12.02
CA THR A 318 10.42 -31.75 -13.25
C THR A 318 11.00 -33.16 -13.18
N GLY A 319 10.93 -33.82 -12.02
CA GLY A 319 11.24 -35.24 -11.86
C GLY A 319 12.56 -35.56 -11.17
N GLY A 320 12.97 -34.72 -10.21
CA GLY A 320 14.03 -35.07 -9.25
C GLY A 320 13.56 -36.08 -8.21
N ASP A 321 14.49 -36.50 -7.36
CA ASP A 321 14.18 -37.30 -6.16
C ASP A 321 13.41 -36.44 -5.18
N THR A 322 12.14 -36.75 -4.95
CA THR A 322 11.20 -35.97 -4.17
C THR A 322 10.32 -36.91 -3.34
N ASP A 323 10.15 -36.60 -2.08
CA ASP A 323 9.24 -37.32 -1.20
C ASP A 323 7.84 -37.41 -1.79
N THR A 324 7.11 -38.46 -1.43
CA THR A 324 5.77 -38.69 -1.95
C THR A 324 4.74 -38.84 -0.85
N VAL A 325 3.54 -38.36 -1.10
CA VAL A 325 2.35 -38.53 -0.23
C VAL A 325 1.17 -39.08 -1.04
N LYS A 326 0.31 -39.89 -0.39
CA LYS A 326 -0.83 -40.53 -1.06
C LYS A 326 -2.11 -39.70 -0.91
N GLY A 327 -2.47 -38.91 -1.92
CA GLY A 327 -3.68 -38.11 -2.00
C GLY A 327 -3.85 -37.13 -0.84
N PHE A 328 -4.98 -36.47 -0.76
CA PHE A 328 -5.27 -35.50 0.31
C PHE A 328 -5.22 -36.13 1.71
N GLY A 329 -5.68 -37.36 1.88
CA GLY A 329 -5.64 -38.04 3.19
C GLY A 329 -4.20 -38.30 3.68
N GLY A 330 -3.30 -38.71 2.78
CA GLY A 330 -1.88 -38.89 3.09
C GLY A 330 -1.20 -37.55 3.37
N LEU A 331 -1.52 -36.53 2.57
CA LEU A 331 -1.01 -35.19 2.76
C LEU A 331 -1.36 -34.63 4.14
N LYS A 332 -2.64 -34.68 4.54
CA LYS A 332 -3.08 -34.19 5.85
C LYS A 332 -2.37 -34.86 7.00
N ARG A 333 -2.21 -36.19 6.96
CA ARG A 333 -1.45 -36.91 7.99
C ARG A 333 0.02 -36.50 8.05
N THR A 334 0.62 -36.26 6.87
CA THR A 334 2.03 -35.81 6.80
C THR A 334 2.19 -34.41 7.35
N LEU A 335 1.32 -33.46 6.99
CA LEU A 335 1.34 -32.10 7.54
C LEU A 335 1.15 -32.12 9.07
N THR A 336 0.16 -32.85 9.58
CA THR A 336 -0.04 -32.99 11.04
C THR A 336 1.20 -33.51 11.74
N ARG A 337 1.93 -34.46 11.13
CA ARG A 337 3.20 -34.96 11.69
C ARG A 337 4.28 -33.88 11.66
N LEU A 338 4.49 -33.21 10.52
CA LEU A 338 5.49 -32.15 10.38
C LEU A 338 5.27 -31.00 11.37
N HIS A 339 4.04 -30.55 11.53
CA HIS A 339 3.71 -29.51 12.51
C HIS A 339 3.99 -29.96 13.94
N ARG A 340 3.66 -31.21 14.30
CA ARG A 340 4.01 -31.76 15.60
C ARG A 340 5.53 -31.83 15.82
N ASP A 341 6.29 -32.04 14.75
CA ASP A 341 7.76 -32.09 14.75
C ASP A 341 8.39 -30.69 14.69
N GLY A 342 7.56 -29.60 14.74
CA GLY A 342 7.97 -28.19 14.84
C GLY A 342 8.11 -27.46 13.50
N PHE A 343 7.73 -28.07 12.37
CA PHE A 343 7.68 -27.36 11.09
C PHE A 343 6.46 -26.44 11.06
N VAL A 344 6.61 -25.29 10.43
CA VAL A 344 5.50 -24.43 9.99
C VAL A 344 5.22 -24.66 8.51
N ASP A 345 4.06 -24.27 8.02
CA ASP A 345 3.65 -24.47 6.62
C ASP A 345 4.69 -23.96 5.62
N GLY A 346 5.28 -22.80 5.90
CA GLY A 346 6.31 -22.22 5.04
C GLY A 346 7.59 -23.05 4.86
N ASP A 347 7.88 -23.96 5.79
CA ASP A 347 9.07 -24.81 5.79
C ASP A 347 8.79 -26.24 5.34
N VAL A 348 7.56 -26.57 4.96
CA VAL A 348 7.18 -27.90 4.49
C VAL A 348 8.02 -28.27 3.27
N PRO A 349 8.75 -29.42 3.29
CA PRO A 349 9.58 -29.84 2.18
C PRO A 349 8.74 -30.18 0.93
N ALA A 350 9.37 -30.07 -0.23
CA ALA A 350 8.73 -30.41 -1.49
C ALA A 350 8.31 -31.88 -1.54
N MET A 351 7.05 -32.14 -1.90
CA MET A 351 6.49 -33.50 -2.03
C MET A 351 5.63 -33.64 -3.28
N ALA A 352 5.69 -34.79 -3.93
CA ALA A 352 4.76 -35.17 -4.97
C ALA A 352 3.53 -35.88 -4.38
N VAL A 353 2.34 -35.56 -4.90
CA VAL A 353 1.07 -36.14 -4.44
C VAL A 353 0.65 -37.25 -5.40
N LEU A 354 0.60 -38.48 -4.91
CA LEU A 354 0.21 -39.66 -5.71
C LEU A 354 -1.28 -39.96 -5.55
N HIS A 355 -1.97 -40.19 -6.63
CA HIS A 355 -3.38 -40.53 -6.66
C HIS A 355 -3.62 -41.97 -7.13
N GLY A 356 -3.92 -42.86 -6.18
CA GLY A 356 -4.01 -44.31 -6.46
C GLY A 356 -2.64 -44.90 -6.78
N ASP A 357 -2.57 -45.69 -7.83
CA ASP A 357 -1.32 -46.33 -8.32
C ASP A 357 -0.62 -45.51 -9.41
N ALA A 358 -1.03 -44.22 -9.61
CA ALA A 358 -0.41 -43.37 -10.60
C ALA A 358 1.01 -42.98 -10.19
N GLN A 359 1.89 -42.83 -11.19
CA GLN A 359 3.20 -42.20 -10.98
C GLN A 359 3.04 -40.70 -10.66
N ALA A 360 4.06 -40.14 -10.02
CA ALA A 360 4.11 -38.68 -9.78
C ALA A 360 4.05 -37.94 -11.12
N ALA A 361 3.23 -36.88 -11.16
CA ALA A 361 3.19 -35.99 -12.31
C ALA A 361 4.57 -35.32 -12.50
N ARG A 362 4.92 -35.05 -13.76
CA ARG A 362 6.16 -34.36 -14.10
C ARG A 362 5.91 -33.39 -15.24
N ILE A 363 6.48 -32.22 -15.14
CA ILE A 363 6.49 -31.26 -16.24
C ILE A 363 7.40 -31.78 -17.34
N GLY A 364 6.86 -31.90 -18.53
CA GLY A 364 7.53 -32.38 -19.73
C GLY A 364 7.83 -31.29 -20.75
N PRO A 365 8.58 -31.65 -21.82
CA PRO A 365 8.89 -30.73 -22.91
C PRO A 365 7.63 -30.21 -23.62
N GLY A 366 7.51 -28.90 -23.72
CA GLY A 366 6.41 -28.23 -24.41
C GLY A 366 5.11 -28.18 -23.63
N ASP A 367 5.12 -28.56 -22.36
CA ASP A 367 3.94 -28.36 -21.48
C ASP A 367 3.63 -26.85 -21.28
N SER A 368 2.39 -26.59 -20.90
CA SER A 368 1.98 -25.24 -20.47
C SER A 368 2.17 -25.06 -18.97
N PHE A 369 2.62 -23.88 -18.56
CA PHE A 369 2.76 -23.52 -17.14
C PHE A 369 2.15 -22.16 -16.85
N VAL A 370 1.30 -22.08 -15.82
CA VAL A 370 0.66 -20.83 -15.37
C VAL A 370 1.06 -20.55 -13.93
N ASP A 371 1.48 -19.31 -13.64
CA ASP A 371 1.71 -18.85 -12.26
C ASP A 371 0.58 -17.90 -11.85
N LEU A 372 -0.16 -18.30 -10.82
CA LEU A 372 -1.29 -17.53 -10.28
C LEU A 372 -0.89 -16.59 -9.13
N ASN A 373 0.39 -16.48 -8.83
CA ASN A 373 0.90 -15.57 -7.82
C ASN A 373 1.30 -14.25 -8.50
N PHE A 374 0.74 -13.15 -8.07
CA PHE A 374 0.91 -11.85 -8.74
C PHE A 374 2.09 -11.02 -8.21
N ARG A 375 2.75 -11.42 -7.12
CA ARG A 375 3.92 -10.69 -6.59
C ARG A 375 5.22 -11.14 -7.26
N ALA A 376 5.75 -10.27 -8.11
CA ALA A 376 6.86 -10.58 -9.00
C ALA A 376 8.17 -10.97 -8.30
N ASP A 377 8.58 -10.27 -7.22
CA ASP A 377 9.85 -10.52 -6.53
C ASP A 377 9.98 -11.95 -5.98
N ARG A 378 8.86 -12.57 -5.62
CA ARG A 378 8.80 -13.91 -5.05
C ARG A 378 8.74 -15.02 -6.08
N GLN A 379 8.31 -14.76 -7.31
CA GLN A 379 8.16 -15.77 -8.37
C GLN A 379 9.28 -15.70 -9.41
N ARG A 380 10.06 -14.64 -9.43
CA ARG A 380 11.10 -14.40 -10.43
C ARG A 380 12.07 -15.57 -10.58
N ALA A 381 12.62 -16.09 -9.47
CA ALA A 381 13.58 -17.19 -9.51
C ALA A 381 12.95 -18.48 -10.07
N LYS A 382 11.72 -18.84 -9.63
CA LYS A 382 10.96 -19.98 -10.13
C LYS A 382 10.73 -19.89 -11.65
N ILE A 383 10.16 -18.78 -12.10
CA ILE A 383 9.80 -18.61 -13.51
C ILE A 383 11.06 -18.54 -14.38
N ALA A 384 12.12 -17.87 -13.93
CA ALA A 384 13.39 -17.85 -14.64
C ALA A 384 14.01 -19.26 -14.78
N THR A 385 13.85 -20.10 -13.76
CA THR A 385 14.34 -21.49 -13.79
C THR A 385 13.54 -22.33 -14.77
N LEU A 386 12.19 -22.25 -14.73
CA LEU A 386 11.31 -22.97 -15.67
C LEU A 386 11.50 -22.50 -17.13
N ALA A 387 11.75 -21.20 -17.33
CA ALA A 387 12.03 -20.63 -18.65
C ALA A 387 13.46 -20.90 -19.16
N GLY A 388 14.31 -21.56 -18.37
CA GLY A 388 15.71 -21.81 -18.73
C GLY A 388 16.59 -20.57 -18.77
N ALA A 389 16.24 -19.51 -18.05
CA ALA A 389 16.87 -18.19 -18.09
C ALA A 389 18.19 -18.13 -17.27
N ARG A 390 19.15 -19.02 -17.60
CA ARG A 390 20.41 -19.17 -16.85
C ARG A 390 21.20 -17.87 -16.70
N ASN A 391 21.26 -17.03 -17.75
CA ASN A 391 21.98 -15.76 -17.69
C ASN A 391 21.36 -14.78 -16.66
N LEU A 392 20.03 -14.72 -16.62
CA LEU A 392 19.31 -13.92 -15.61
C LEU A 392 19.59 -14.46 -14.21
N LEU A 393 19.46 -15.77 -14.00
CA LEU A 393 19.72 -16.43 -12.73
C LEU A 393 21.15 -16.21 -12.24
N THR A 394 22.15 -16.32 -13.14
CA THR A 394 23.56 -16.04 -12.82
C THR A 394 23.75 -14.60 -12.35
N ARG A 395 23.22 -13.63 -13.08
CA ARG A 395 23.35 -12.23 -12.71
C ARG A 395 22.69 -11.93 -11.35
N GLU A 396 21.48 -12.39 -11.16
CA GLU A 396 20.72 -12.15 -9.95
C GLU A 396 21.30 -12.87 -8.72
N SER A 397 21.83 -14.10 -8.89
CA SER A 397 22.48 -14.81 -7.80
C SER A 397 23.84 -14.19 -7.45
N ASN A 398 24.65 -13.82 -8.44
CA ASN A 398 25.96 -13.20 -8.24
C ASN A 398 25.84 -11.83 -7.53
N SER A 399 24.82 -11.03 -7.86
CA SER A 399 24.57 -9.75 -7.18
C SER A 399 24.31 -9.91 -5.67
N ARG A 400 23.97 -11.13 -5.23
CA ARG A 400 23.76 -11.51 -3.83
C ARG A 400 24.90 -12.37 -3.25
N GLY A 401 26.06 -12.40 -3.94
CA GLY A 401 27.24 -13.18 -3.53
C GLY A 401 27.03 -14.70 -3.61
N ARG A 402 26.16 -15.18 -4.50
CA ARG A 402 25.83 -16.59 -4.65
C ARG A 402 26.22 -17.10 -6.05
N ASN A 403 26.99 -18.18 -6.11
CA ASN A 403 27.40 -18.81 -7.34
C ASN A 403 26.60 -20.09 -7.58
N TRP A 404 25.68 -20.06 -8.54
CA TRP A 404 24.83 -21.19 -8.88
C TRP A 404 25.53 -22.12 -9.89
N THR A 405 25.23 -23.42 -9.73
CA THR A 405 25.44 -24.43 -10.78
C THR A 405 24.10 -24.77 -11.41
N PHE A 406 24.09 -25.11 -12.70
CA PHE A 406 22.84 -25.36 -13.45
C PHE A 406 22.73 -26.76 -13.99
N GLU A 407 23.54 -27.71 -13.51
CA GLU A 407 23.56 -29.11 -13.97
C GLU A 407 22.22 -29.83 -13.72
N TRP A 408 21.49 -29.39 -12.67
CA TRP A 408 20.20 -29.93 -12.33
C TRP A 408 19.05 -29.36 -13.18
N MET A 409 19.28 -28.31 -13.94
CA MET A 409 18.27 -27.71 -14.81
C MET A 409 18.23 -28.44 -16.15
N ARG A 410 17.05 -28.91 -16.51
CA ARG A 410 16.78 -29.49 -17.83
C ARG A 410 16.88 -28.43 -18.93
N SER A 411 17.41 -28.82 -20.11
CA SER A 411 17.54 -27.92 -21.26
C SER A 411 16.47 -28.17 -22.34
N ASP A 412 15.62 -29.18 -22.15
CA ASP A 412 14.65 -29.64 -23.13
C ASP A 412 13.19 -29.22 -22.84
N LEU A 413 12.92 -28.49 -21.78
CA LEU A 413 11.55 -28.21 -21.34
C LEU A 413 10.76 -27.36 -22.34
N ASN A 414 11.31 -26.25 -22.82
CA ASN A 414 10.67 -25.34 -23.80
C ASN A 414 9.18 -25.09 -23.50
N LEU A 415 8.88 -24.67 -22.28
CA LEU A 415 7.51 -24.50 -21.78
C LEU A 415 6.82 -23.28 -22.41
N ASP A 416 5.51 -23.38 -22.64
CA ASP A 416 4.66 -22.20 -22.83
C ASP A 416 4.30 -21.64 -21.43
N ILE A 417 4.80 -20.46 -21.06
CA ILE A 417 4.67 -19.92 -19.70
C ILE A 417 3.85 -18.63 -19.72
N CYS A 418 2.87 -18.55 -18.83
CA CYS A 418 2.10 -17.33 -18.57
C CYS A 418 2.00 -17.09 -17.05
N GLY A 419 2.35 -15.89 -16.63
CA GLY A 419 2.08 -15.44 -15.26
C GLY A 419 0.91 -14.49 -15.17
N LEU A 420 0.33 -14.30 -13.98
CA LEU A 420 -0.61 -13.19 -13.76
C LEU A 420 0.11 -11.85 -13.87
N ALA A 421 1.38 -11.76 -13.51
CA ALA A 421 2.18 -10.53 -13.51
C ALA A 421 3.40 -10.63 -14.42
N ASP A 422 4.02 -9.48 -14.74
CA ASP A 422 5.38 -9.40 -15.25
C ASP A 422 6.38 -9.66 -14.11
N TYR A 423 7.09 -10.77 -14.17
CA TYR A 423 8.07 -11.12 -13.13
C TYR A 423 9.44 -10.49 -13.35
N HIS A 424 9.82 -10.26 -14.59
CA HIS A 424 11.04 -9.55 -14.98
C HIS A 424 11.00 -9.20 -16.48
N PRO A 425 11.42 -7.98 -16.92
CA PRO A 425 11.38 -7.58 -18.34
C PRO A 425 12.07 -8.55 -19.30
N GLU A 426 13.23 -9.10 -18.91
CA GLU A 426 13.94 -10.07 -19.76
C GLU A 426 13.18 -11.39 -19.94
N LEU A 427 12.36 -11.80 -18.97
CA LEU A 427 11.57 -13.03 -19.10
C LEU A 427 10.58 -12.92 -20.25
N GLY A 428 9.92 -11.75 -20.40
CA GLY A 428 9.05 -11.50 -21.55
C GLY A 428 9.83 -11.33 -22.86
N THR A 429 10.84 -10.47 -22.88
CA THR A 429 11.51 -10.06 -24.12
C THR A 429 12.47 -11.10 -24.69
N ARG A 430 13.12 -11.91 -23.86
CA ARG A 430 14.13 -12.89 -24.28
C ARG A 430 13.70 -14.34 -24.18
N TYR A 431 12.80 -14.66 -23.25
CA TYR A 431 12.42 -16.05 -22.97
C TYR A 431 10.95 -16.34 -23.28
N GLY A 432 10.19 -15.35 -23.79
CA GLY A 432 8.83 -15.54 -24.26
C GLY A 432 7.79 -15.80 -23.16
N VAL A 433 8.14 -15.53 -21.89
CA VAL A 433 7.19 -15.61 -20.77
C VAL A 433 6.13 -14.54 -20.94
N LYS A 434 4.85 -14.92 -20.92
CA LYS A 434 3.71 -14.02 -21.09
C LYS A 434 3.20 -13.54 -19.73
N ALA A 435 2.61 -12.36 -19.71
CA ALA A 435 1.90 -11.83 -18.56
C ALA A 435 0.44 -11.56 -18.91
N ALA A 436 -0.48 -12.11 -18.14
CA ALA A 436 -1.91 -11.88 -18.31
C ALA A 436 -2.28 -10.43 -17.99
N PHE A 437 -1.64 -9.86 -16.99
CA PHE A 437 -1.82 -8.47 -16.55
C PHE A 437 -0.43 -7.80 -16.52
N PRO A 438 0.07 -7.35 -17.68
CA PRO A 438 1.39 -6.75 -17.76
C PRO A 438 1.42 -5.41 -17.02
N ASN A 439 2.55 -5.12 -16.38
CA ASN A 439 2.76 -3.84 -15.73
C ASN A 439 2.76 -2.70 -16.76
N ARG A 440 1.71 -1.89 -16.76
CA ARG A 440 1.56 -0.76 -17.70
C ARG A 440 1.69 0.55 -16.96
N PRO A 441 2.44 1.52 -17.52
CA PRO A 441 2.45 2.86 -16.98
C PRO A 441 1.03 3.48 -17.02
N HIS A 442 0.67 4.15 -15.94
CA HIS A 442 -0.58 4.92 -15.89
C HIS A 442 -0.47 6.15 -16.80
N ARG A 443 -1.42 6.31 -17.71
CA ARG A 443 -1.44 7.44 -18.66
C ARG A 443 -2.04 8.70 -18.04
N ASP A 444 -2.92 8.53 -17.07
CA ASP A 444 -3.68 9.60 -16.43
C ASP A 444 -2.92 10.08 -15.19
N ASN A 445 -1.68 10.55 -15.37
CA ASN A 445 -0.80 11.01 -14.32
C ASN A 445 -0.39 12.47 -14.56
N LEU A 446 -0.58 13.34 -13.59
CA LEU A 446 -0.32 14.79 -13.69
C LEU A 446 1.10 15.11 -14.16
N LEU A 447 2.12 14.45 -13.58
CA LEU A 447 3.52 14.71 -13.96
C LEU A 447 3.84 14.20 -15.37
N SER A 448 3.23 13.09 -15.76
CA SER A 448 3.37 12.55 -17.13
C SER A 448 2.70 13.44 -18.18
N LEU A 449 1.67 14.17 -17.79
CA LEU A 449 0.97 15.11 -18.65
C LEU A 449 1.57 16.52 -18.63
N PHE A 450 2.47 16.81 -17.68
CA PHE A 450 3.06 18.15 -17.51
C PHE A 450 3.61 18.74 -18.82
N PRO A 451 4.37 18.00 -19.66
CA PRO A 451 4.87 18.53 -20.93
C PRO A 451 3.78 18.94 -21.92
N SER A 452 2.57 18.42 -21.78
CA SER A 452 1.47 18.73 -22.68
C SER A 452 0.79 20.08 -22.41
N PHE A 453 0.89 20.58 -21.19
CA PHE A 453 0.29 21.85 -20.80
C PHE A 453 1.32 22.93 -20.38
N ALA A 454 2.56 22.53 -20.11
CA ALA A 454 3.67 23.43 -19.77
C ALA A 454 4.96 22.97 -20.48
N PRO A 455 5.02 23.03 -21.84
CA PRO A 455 6.13 22.43 -22.61
C PRO A 455 7.46 23.15 -22.41
N ASP A 456 7.43 24.42 -22.06
CA ASP A 456 8.62 25.26 -21.85
C ASP A 456 9.08 25.32 -20.41
N ASP A 457 8.32 24.74 -19.49
CA ASP A 457 8.59 24.75 -18.07
C ASP A 457 9.21 23.44 -17.56
N GLN A 458 9.82 23.52 -16.39
CA GLN A 458 10.35 22.37 -15.69
C GLN A 458 9.66 22.20 -14.32
N TYR A 459 9.42 20.96 -13.91
CA TYR A 459 9.06 20.63 -12.54
C TYR A 459 10.23 19.99 -11.80
N LEU A 460 10.26 20.14 -10.48
CA LEU A 460 11.33 19.63 -9.62
C LEU A 460 10.78 18.51 -8.74
N LEU A 461 11.50 17.38 -8.70
CA LEU A 461 11.31 16.30 -7.73
C LEU A 461 12.47 16.29 -6.73
N VAL A 462 12.17 16.31 -5.43
CA VAL A 462 13.17 16.27 -4.36
C VAL A 462 12.85 15.14 -3.39
N GLY A 463 13.82 14.32 -3.06
CA GLY A 463 13.66 13.25 -2.09
C GLY A 463 15.00 12.68 -1.63
N GLU A 464 14.93 11.78 -0.66
CA GLU A 464 16.07 11.02 -0.17
C GLU A 464 16.26 9.73 -0.95
N SER A 465 17.48 9.21 -1.02
CA SER A 465 17.80 8.01 -1.84
C SER A 465 17.01 6.76 -1.42
N VAL A 466 16.62 6.62 -0.15
CA VAL A 466 15.73 5.54 0.32
C VAL A 466 14.36 5.58 -0.36
N LYS A 467 13.91 6.76 -0.78
CA LYS A 467 12.64 6.97 -1.51
C LYS A 467 12.84 7.35 -3.00
N ALA A 468 14.05 7.12 -3.54
CA ALA A 468 14.34 7.46 -4.94
C ALA A 468 13.43 6.77 -5.95
N LEU A 469 13.07 5.52 -5.70
CA LEU A 469 12.14 4.76 -6.55
C LEU A 469 10.73 5.37 -6.51
N HIS A 470 10.27 5.78 -5.32
CA HIS A 470 8.96 6.41 -5.13
C HIS A 470 8.90 7.77 -5.81
N MET A 471 9.93 8.60 -5.64
CA MET A 471 10.05 9.92 -6.28
C MET A 471 10.46 9.86 -7.76
N GLY A 472 10.83 8.71 -8.29
CA GLY A 472 11.25 8.54 -9.68
C GLY A 472 10.27 7.76 -10.54
N TYR A 473 9.83 6.61 -10.08
CA TYR A 473 9.03 5.66 -10.83
C TYR A 473 7.55 5.72 -10.46
N PHE A 474 7.23 5.55 -9.17
CA PHE A 474 5.84 5.45 -8.73
C PHE A 474 5.09 6.78 -8.86
N ILE A 475 5.67 7.90 -8.44
CA ILE A 475 5.03 9.22 -8.55
C ILE A 475 4.74 9.62 -10.01
N ARG A 476 5.42 9.01 -10.98
CA ARG A 476 5.19 9.20 -12.43
C ARG A 476 4.25 8.16 -13.06
N GLY A 477 3.48 7.45 -12.24
CA GLY A 477 2.56 6.43 -12.73
C GLY A 477 3.27 5.22 -13.34
N ARG A 478 4.33 4.74 -12.72
CA ARG A 478 5.16 3.57 -13.15
C ARG A 478 5.88 3.78 -14.48
N ARG A 479 6.40 4.96 -14.73
CA ARG A 479 7.26 5.23 -15.88
C ARG A 479 8.73 5.19 -15.49
N GLU A 480 9.52 4.35 -16.14
CA GLU A 480 10.97 4.25 -15.93
C GLU A 480 11.73 5.39 -16.63
N ASP A 481 11.36 5.68 -17.85
CA ASP A 481 12.02 6.76 -18.60
C ASP A 481 11.72 8.12 -17.99
N PRO A 482 12.75 8.98 -17.79
CA PRO A 482 12.49 10.39 -17.63
C PRO A 482 11.62 10.78 -18.84
N ALA A 483 10.49 11.41 -18.57
CA ALA A 483 9.59 11.84 -19.64
C ALA A 483 10.43 12.37 -20.79
N THR A 484 10.07 12.03 -22.02
CA THR A 484 10.77 12.37 -23.26
C THR A 484 11.00 13.88 -23.45
N SER A 485 10.77 14.66 -22.41
CA SER A 485 10.93 16.10 -22.32
C SER A 485 11.95 16.45 -21.25
N ASN A 486 12.75 17.47 -21.52
CA ASN A 486 13.61 18.12 -20.54
C ASN A 486 12.84 18.81 -19.39
N CYS A 487 11.58 18.43 -19.15
CA CYS A 487 10.68 19.07 -18.18
C CYS A 487 10.91 18.58 -16.74
N GLU A 488 11.55 17.42 -16.53
CA GLU A 488 11.80 16.88 -15.19
C GLU A 488 13.21 17.18 -14.72
N ILE A 489 13.31 17.80 -13.55
CA ILE A 489 14.55 17.90 -12.78
C ILE A 489 14.38 17.06 -11.52
N ARG A 490 15.34 16.18 -11.25
CA ARG A 490 15.33 15.33 -10.07
C ARG A 490 16.54 15.57 -9.21
N HIS A 491 16.31 15.85 -7.94
CA HIS A 491 17.33 16.01 -6.94
C HIS A 491 17.15 14.98 -5.83
N ILE A 492 18.00 13.95 -5.84
CA ILE A 492 17.97 12.88 -4.84
C ILE A 492 19.13 13.08 -3.89
N VAL A 493 18.81 13.39 -2.64
CA VAL A 493 19.77 13.55 -1.56
C VAL A 493 20.21 12.15 -1.07
N PRO A 494 21.51 11.84 -1.03
CA PRO A 494 21.97 10.57 -0.50
C PRO A 494 21.59 10.39 0.97
N SER A 495 21.00 9.23 1.31
CA SER A 495 20.68 8.86 2.70
C SER A 495 21.97 8.70 3.52
N PHE A 496 21.85 8.72 4.85
CA PHE A 496 22.95 8.38 5.74
C PHE A 496 23.37 6.92 5.52
N GLY A 497 24.67 6.66 5.68
CA GLY A 497 25.28 5.35 5.46
C GLY A 497 26.16 4.90 6.62
N GLU A 498 27.05 3.94 6.35
CA GLU A 498 27.93 3.34 7.36
C GLU A 498 28.83 4.37 8.08
N GLN A 499 29.22 5.45 7.41
CA GLN A 499 30.06 6.50 8.00
C GLN A 499 29.35 7.25 9.13
N GLU A 500 28.02 7.33 9.05
CA GLU A 500 27.15 7.92 10.08
C GLU A 500 26.55 6.85 11.01
N GLY A 501 27.00 5.61 10.89
CA GLY A 501 26.56 4.49 11.72
C GLY A 501 25.22 3.86 11.31
N VAL A 502 24.74 4.14 10.09
CA VAL A 502 23.53 3.56 9.50
C VAL A 502 23.94 2.46 8.53
N VAL A 503 23.86 1.22 8.96
CA VAL A 503 24.20 0.03 8.16
C VAL A 503 22.95 -0.56 7.49
N ASN A 504 21.83 -0.47 8.19
CA ASN A 504 20.53 -0.96 7.74
C ASN A 504 19.41 0.04 8.07
N ASP A 505 18.24 -0.15 7.51
CA ASP A 505 17.05 0.66 7.81
C ASP A 505 16.70 0.67 9.32
N SER A 506 17.01 -0.41 10.04
CA SER A 506 16.82 -0.48 11.50
C SER A 506 17.76 0.43 12.31
N ASP A 507 18.76 1.02 11.69
CA ASP A 507 19.72 1.92 12.35
C ASP A 507 19.34 3.40 12.26
N VAL A 508 18.28 3.75 11.47
CA VAL A 508 17.89 5.15 11.21
C VAL A 508 17.49 5.91 12.48
N TYR A 509 17.15 5.20 13.57
CA TYR A 509 16.89 5.81 14.86
C TYR A 509 18.08 6.62 15.41
N LYS A 510 19.29 6.38 14.93
CA LYS A 510 20.51 7.13 15.29
C LYS A 510 20.55 8.52 14.65
N VAL A 511 19.81 8.71 13.57
CA VAL A 511 19.72 9.95 12.78
C VAL A 511 18.25 10.29 12.45
N PRO A 512 17.40 10.51 13.46
CA PRO A 512 15.93 10.51 13.30
C PRO A 512 15.40 11.58 12.36
N SER A 513 16.06 12.71 12.20
CA SER A 513 15.70 13.73 11.21
C SER A 513 15.98 13.30 9.77
N MET A 514 16.78 12.26 9.59
CA MET A 514 17.25 11.83 8.27
C MET A 514 17.73 13.05 7.44
N ARG A 515 17.43 13.12 6.14
CA ARG A 515 17.80 14.25 5.28
C ARG A 515 16.75 15.37 5.19
N THR A 516 15.85 15.45 6.17
CA THR A 516 14.78 16.46 6.20
C THR A 516 15.32 17.88 6.07
N VAL A 517 16.45 18.20 6.71
CA VAL A 517 17.06 19.54 6.67
C VAL A 517 17.60 19.87 5.28
N GLU A 518 18.33 18.94 4.68
CA GLU A 518 18.92 19.11 3.34
C GLU A 518 17.82 19.25 2.28
N ILE A 519 16.79 18.40 2.34
CA ILE A 519 15.63 18.51 1.44
C ILE A 519 14.96 19.87 1.60
N THR A 520 14.75 20.33 2.84
CA THR A 520 14.19 21.65 3.12
C THR A 520 15.03 22.78 2.51
N ASN A 521 16.36 22.70 2.60
CA ASN A 521 17.25 23.70 2.00
C ASN A 521 17.07 23.75 0.48
N HIS A 522 17.02 22.60 -0.20
CA HIS A 522 16.78 22.53 -1.65
C HIS A 522 15.40 23.11 -2.04
N LEU A 523 14.37 22.86 -1.26
CA LEU A 523 13.04 23.43 -1.50
C LEU A 523 13.04 24.95 -1.35
N VAL A 524 13.67 25.47 -0.29
CA VAL A 524 13.79 26.91 -0.03
C VAL A 524 14.57 27.60 -1.16
N GLU A 525 15.67 27.02 -1.61
CA GLU A 525 16.45 27.53 -2.74
C GLU A 525 15.63 27.54 -4.04
N ALA A 526 14.96 26.42 -4.35
CA ALA A 526 14.15 26.29 -5.55
C ALA A 526 12.97 27.29 -5.59
N MET A 527 12.27 27.48 -4.46
CA MET A 527 11.17 28.44 -4.35
C MET A 527 11.68 29.88 -4.45
N SER A 528 12.80 30.21 -3.79
CA SER A 528 13.40 31.55 -3.83
C SER A 528 13.87 31.92 -5.24
N ALA A 529 14.33 30.97 -6.01
CA ALA A 529 14.71 31.17 -7.40
C ALA A 529 13.50 31.32 -8.36
N ARG A 530 12.29 30.98 -7.94
CA ARG A 530 11.03 30.99 -8.76
C ARG A 530 11.17 30.26 -10.10
N ARG A 531 12.01 29.24 -10.15
CA ARG A 531 12.36 28.55 -11.38
C ARG A 531 11.31 27.52 -11.83
N TYR A 532 10.64 26.91 -10.88
CA TYR A 532 9.75 25.77 -11.12
C TYR A 532 8.30 26.12 -10.77
N PRO A 533 7.34 25.99 -11.69
CA PRO A 533 5.91 26.17 -11.40
C PRO A 533 5.37 25.05 -10.50
N LEU A 534 6.01 23.87 -10.51
CA LEU A 534 5.63 22.72 -9.67
C LEU A 534 6.89 22.13 -9.03
N ILE A 535 6.82 21.96 -7.71
CA ILE A 535 7.86 21.30 -6.90
C ILE A 535 7.18 20.20 -6.10
N CYS A 536 7.62 18.95 -6.26
CA CYS A 536 7.18 17.82 -5.46
C CYS A 536 8.33 17.33 -4.58
N ALA A 537 8.08 17.14 -3.30
CA ALA A 537 9.07 16.64 -2.36
C ALA A 537 8.53 15.57 -1.45
N ASN A 538 9.41 14.69 -0.99
CA ASN A 538 9.13 13.67 0.02
C ASN A 538 10.03 13.89 1.25
N LEU A 539 9.44 13.86 2.45
CA LEU A 539 10.14 13.83 3.73
C LEU A 539 9.95 12.44 4.33
N ALA A 540 10.98 11.60 4.28
CA ALA A 540 10.89 10.16 4.54
C ALA A 540 10.95 9.77 6.03
N SER A 541 11.37 10.71 6.91
CA SER A 541 11.72 10.38 8.29
C SER A 541 10.55 9.80 9.10
N THR A 542 9.33 10.27 8.89
CA THR A 542 8.15 9.80 9.63
C THR A 542 7.80 8.35 9.31
N ASP A 543 7.91 7.91 8.06
CA ASP A 543 7.70 6.53 7.68
C ASP A 543 8.81 5.61 8.21
N MET A 544 10.06 5.99 7.96
CA MET A 544 11.21 5.18 8.32
C MET A 544 11.31 4.95 9.84
N LEU A 545 11.00 5.98 10.64
CA LEU A 545 10.98 5.86 12.11
C LEU A 545 9.68 5.20 12.62
N GLY A 546 8.56 5.33 11.91
CA GLY A 546 7.33 4.63 12.17
C GLY A 546 7.53 3.11 12.16
N HIS A 547 8.31 2.58 11.23
CA HIS A 547 8.67 1.16 11.18
C HIS A 547 9.49 0.65 12.37
N LEU A 548 10.00 1.53 13.20
CA LEU A 548 10.77 1.18 14.41
C LEU A 548 9.96 1.30 15.70
N LEU A 549 8.67 1.63 15.63
CA LEU A 549 7.76 1.66 16.76
C LEU A 549 7.39 0.24 17.24
N PRO A 550 7.07 0.06 18.52
CA PRO A 550 7.21 1.04 19.60
C PRO A 550 8.65 1.13 20.15
N ARG A 551 9.57 0.33 19.61
CA ARG A 551 10.93 0.13 20.17
C ARG A 551 11.75 1.41 20.26
N HIS A 552 11.64 2.30 19.25
CA HIS A 552 12.40 3.55 19.17
C HIS A 552 11.47 4.77 19.15
N PHE A 553 10.52 4.80 20.08
CA PHE A 553 9.49 5.83 20.17
C PHE A 553 10.06 7.25 20.25
N GLU A 554 11.09 7.49 21.06
CA GLU A 554 11.72 8.80 21.18
C GLU A 554 12.36 9.29 19.85
N ALA A 555 12.93 8.38 19.08
CA ALA A 555 13.44 8.72 17.76
C ALA A 555 12.32 9.07 16.78
N ALA A 556 11.18 8.37 16.85
CA ALA A 556 10.01 8.71 16.06
C ALA A 556 9.44 10.09 16.43
N VAL A 557 9.41 10.44 17.72
CA VAL A 557 9.06 11.79 18.19
C VAL A 557 10.01 12.84 17.60
N ALA A 558 11.32 12.60 17.66
CA ALA A 558 12.32 13.51 17.10
C ALA A 558 12.22 13.68 15.58
N ALA A 559 11.88 12.60 14.85
CA ALA A 559 11.62 12.66 13.42
C ALA A 559 10.41 13.55 13.10
N TYR A 560 9.33 13.40 13.85
CA TYR A 560 8.12 14.20 13.69
C TYR A 560 8.38 15.69 13.98
N GLU A 561 9.15 16.01 15.04
CA GLU A 561 9.55 17.39 15.38
C GLU A 561 10.46 18.01 14.30
N ALA A 562 11.35 17.23 13.70
CA ALA A 562 12.17 17.70 12.57
C ALA A 562 11.31 18.07 11.35
N VAL A 563 10.28 17.29 11.06
CA VAL A 563 9.31 17.59 9.98
C VAL A 563 8.52 18.85 10.31
N ASP A 564 8.10 19.04 11.56
CA ASP A 564 7.38 20.26 12.02
C ASP A 564 8.18 21.53 11.72
N ILE A 565 9.46 21.54 12.12
CA ILE A 565 10.37 22.66 11.88
C ILE A 565 10.59 22.89 10.37
N ALA A 566 10.76 21.83 9.60
CA ALA A 566 10.91 21.89 8.15
C ALA A 566 9.69 22.53 7.48
N LEU A 567 8.47 22.12 7.87
CA LEU A 567 7.23 22.64 7.31
C LEU A 567 7.02 24.12 7.65
N ALA A 568 7.35 24.56 8.85
CA ALA A 568 7.30 25.97 9.21
C ALA A 568 8.13 26.82 8.25
N ARG A 569 9.35 26.37 7.96
CA ARG A 569 10.27 27.07 7.05
C ARG A 569 9.79 27.02 5.60
N ILE A 570 9.34 25.85 5.12
CA ILE A 570 8.81 25.67 3.76
C ILE A 570 7.61 26.58 3.53
N VAL A 571 6.62 26.58 4.44
CA VAL A 571 5.40 27.38 4.30
C VAL A 571 5.69 28.88 4.36
N THR A 572 6.61 29.32 5.21
CA THR A 572 7.02 30.72 5.27
C THR A 572 7.59 31.18 3.94
N VAL A 573 8.58 30.46 3.42
CA VAL A 573 9.23 30.81 2.14
C VAL A 573 8.24 30.67 0.96
N ALA A 574 7.39 29.66 0.97
CA ALA A 574 6.37 29.52 -0.08
C ALA A 574 5.46 30.74 -0.15
N ARG A 575 5.00 31.27 1.00
CA ARG A 575 4.19 32.50 1.07
C ARG A 575 4.94 33.72 0.56
N ASP A 576 6.20 33.90 0.95
CA ASP A 576 7.04 35.03 0.54
C ASP A 576 7.26 35.05 -0.99
N PHE A 577 7.33 33.89 -1.61
CA PHE A 577 7.57 33.76 -3.06
C PHE A 577 6.32 33.44 -3.88
N GLY A 578 5.11 33.44 -3.26
CA GLY A 578 3.83 33.32 -3.94
C GLY A 578 3.45 31.90 -4.35
N TYR A 579 4.04 30.86 -3.70
CA TYR A 579 3.68 29.47 -3.93
C TYR A 579 2.50 29.04 -3.08
N HIS A 580 1.59 28.27 -3.66
CA HIS A 580 0.69 27.44 -2.89
C HIS A 580 1.42 26.22 -2.33
N VAL A 581 1.01 25.71 -1.20
CA VAL A 581 1.56 24.46 -0.64
C VAL A 581 0.44 23.45 -0.42
N VAL A 582 0.63 22.23 -0.91
CA VAL A 582 -0.22 21.08 -0.61
C VAL A 582 0.60 20.12 0.23
N ILE A 583 0.20 19.92 1.48
CA ILE A 583 0.82 18.95 2.40
C ILE A 583 -0.10 17.75 2.48
N THR A 584 0.40 16.57 2.15
CA THR A 584 -0.34 15.30 2.28
C THR A 584 0.62 14.18 2.68
N SER A 585 0.10 13.01 3.02
CA SER A 585 0.87 11.78 3.17
C SER A 585 0.37 10.73 2.19
N ASP A 586 1.17 9.73 1.93
CA ASP A 586 0.89 8.63 1.03
C ASP A 586 0.19 7.45 1.72
N HIS A 587 0.41 7.27 3.00
CA HIS A 587 -0.24 6.29 3.89
C HIS A 587 -0.04 6.69 5.36
N GLY A 588 -0.66 5.96 6.27
CA GLY A 588 -0.44 6.08 7.71
C GLY A 588 0.63 5.09 8.20
N ASN A 589 1.34 5.44 9.27
CA ASN A 589 2.34 4.61 9.94
C ASN A 589 2.65 5.13 11.36
N ILE A 590 3.28 6.31 11.48
CA ILE A 590 3.89 6.82 12.73
C ILE A 590 2.86 7.15 13.83
N GLU A 591 1.61 7.29 13.49
CA GLU A 591 0.51 7.50 14.44
C GLU A 591 0.02 6.20 15.09
N ASP A 592 0.47 5.07 14.61
CA ASP A 592 0.19 3.77 15.22
C ASP A 592 1.36 3.32 16.11
N ASP A 593 1.12 2.39 17.03
CA ASP A 593 2.17 1.85 17.91
C ASP A 593 2.75 0.53 17.39
N THR A 594 2.50 0.23 16.13
CA THR A 594 3.04 -0.94 15.43
C THR A 594 4.16 -0.53 14.48
N SER A 595 4.99 -1.49 14.10
CA SER A 595 6.01 -1.29 13.06
C SER A 595 5.48 -1.43 11.63
N SER A 596 4.16 -1.58 11.47
CA SER A 596 3.49 -1.73 10.18
C SER A 596 2.82 -0.43 9.77
N HIS A 597 2.50 -0.30 8.49
CA HIS A 597 1.59 0.77 8.03
C HIS A 597 0.23 0.62 8.70
N SER A 598 -0.51 1.70 8.77
CA SER A 598 -1.86 1.71 9.32
C SER A 598 -2.93 1.81 8.22
N ILE A 599 -4.18 1.53 8.59
CA ILE A 599 -5.33 1.75 7.72
C ILE A 599 -5.93 3.14 7.89
N ASN A 600 -5.31 3.96 8.74
CA ASN A 600 -5.80 5.28 9.08
C ASN A 600 -5.77 6.23 7.87
N ASP A 601 -6.69 7.19 7.89
CA ASP A 601 -6.66 8.30 6.94
C ASP A 601 -5.41 9.17 7.16
N VAL A 602 -5.04 9.89 6.13
CA VAL A 602 -4.02 10.95 6.20
C VAL A 602 -4.69 12.32 6.13
N LEU A 603 -3.97 13.39 6.45
CA LEU A 603 -4.50 14.75 6.36
C LEU A 603 -3.91 15.48 5.15
N THR A 604 -4.77 16.01 4.29
CA THR A 604 -4.35 16.90 3.20
C THR A 604 -4.66 18.34 3.59
N THR A 605 -3.61 19.18 3.67
CA THR A 605 -3.70 20.60 3.97
C THR A 605 -3.33 21.42 2.74
N VAL A 606 -4.20 22.36 2.33
CA VAL A 606 -3.97 23.25 1.19
C VAL A 606 -3.83 24.68 1.68
N ILE A 607 -2.69 25.30 1.33
CA ILE A 607 -2.25 26.60 1.82
C ILE A 607 -2.12 27.55 0.63
N ALA A 608 -2.82 28.68 0.69
CA ALA A 608 -2.60 29.78 -0.25
C ALA A 608 -1.44 30.67 0.19
N PRO A 609 -0.75 31.34 -0.75
CA PRO A 609 0.26 32.34 -0.39
C PRO A 609 -0.35 33.50 0.39
N GLN A 610 -1.60 33.84 0.10
CA GLN A 610 -2.36 34.89 0.81
C GLN A 610 -3.80 34.40 1.06
N GLY A 611 -4.33 34.75 2.24
CA GLY A 611 -5.68 34.37 2.64
C GLY A 611 -5.86 32.88 2.97
N ARG A 612 -7.12 32.45 3.01
CA ARG A 612 -7.51 31.06 3.29
C ARG A 612 -8.36 30.54 2.15
N LEU A 613 -8.07 29.34 1.69
CA LEU A 613 -8.85 28.65 0.68
C LEU A 613 -10.11 28.04 1.27
N THR A 614 -11.16 27.95 0.47
CA THR A 614 -12.42 27.28 0.81
C THR A 614 -12.49 25.92 0.13
N ALA A 615 -13.19 24.99 0.75
CA ALA A 615 -13.43 23.67 0.17
C ALA A 615 -14.36 23.79 -1.04
N ALA A 616 -14.04 23.09 -2.13
CA ALA A 616 -14.82 23.11 -3.38
C ALA A 616 -16.26 22.59 -3.22
N ARG A 617 -16.53 21.86 -2.14
CA ARG A 617 -17.85 21.35 -1.75
C ARG A 617 -18.00 21.43 -0.24
N ARG A 618 -19.12 21.92 0.21
CA ARG A 618 -19.50 21.87 1.63
C ARG A 618 -19.72 20.44 2.14
N GLU A 619 -19.83 19.47 1.23
CA GLU A 619 -20.12 18.05 1.48
C GLU A 619 -18.87 17.15 1.37
N VAL A 620 -17.67 17.67 1.11
CA VAL A 620 -16.46 16.86 1.03
C VAL A 620 -15.88 16.66 2.42
N TYR A 621 -16.31 15.57 3.05
CA TYR A 621 -15.81 15.18 4.39
C TYR A 621 -14.51 14.42 4.32
N GLN A 622 -14.27 13.75 3.20
CA GLN A 622 -13.15 12.85 2.98
C GLN A 622 -12.70 12.98 1.53
N ALA A 623 -11.44 13.35 1.33
CA ALA A 623 -10.78 13.32 0.05
C ALA A 623 -10.16 11.93 -0.19
N ARG A 624 -9.67 11.71 -1.39
CA ARG A 624 -8.88 10.55 -1.80
C ARG A 624 -7.54 11.03 -2.31
N LEU A 625 -6.50 10.22 -2.23
CA LEU A 625 -5.17 10.65 -2.63
C LEU A 625 -5.12 11.22 -4.05
N PHE A 626 -5.88 10.66 -5.00
CA PHE A 626 -5.93 11.16 -6.38
C PHE A 626 -6.75 12.45 -6.57
N ASP A 627 -7.41 12.97 -5.52
CA ASP A 627 -7.99 14.32 -5.53
C ASP A 627 -6.90 15.40 -5.40
N VAL A 628 -5.73 15.04 -4.88
CA VAL A 628 -4.56 15.93 -4.76
C VAL A 628 -4.07 16.37 -6.14
N SER A 629 -3.97 15.47 -7.11
CA SER A 629 -3.55 15.81 -8.49
C SER A 629 -4.48 16.84 -9.15
N TRP A 630 -5.79 16.71 -8.94
CA TRP A 630 -6.79 17.67 -9.45
C TRP A 630 -6.72 19.01 -8.72
N THR A 631 -6.42 18.98 -7.42
CA THR A 631 -6.21 20.19 -6.62
C THR A 631 -4.99 20.96 -7.14
N VAL A 632 -3.87 20.26 -7.35
CA VAL A 632 -2.67 20.84 -7.95
C VAL A 632 -2.96 21.37 -9.37
N GLY A 633 -3.66 20.59 -10.21
CA GLY A 633 -4.04 21.01 -11.55
C GLY A 633 -4.92 22.27 -11.57
N ARG A 634 -5.82 22.42 -10.60
CA ARG A 634 -6.62 23.65 -10.42
C ARG A 634 -5.76 24.84 -10.02
N ILE A 635 -4.85 24.66 -9.07
CA ILE A 635 -3.92 25.71 -8.62
C ILE A 635 -3.01 26.15 -9.76
N LEU A 636 -2.55 25.22 -10.61
CA LEU A 636 -1.76 25.52 -11.81
C LEU A 636 -2.58 26.15 -12.96
N GLY A 637 -3.91 26.19 -12.84
CA GLY A 637 -4.79 26.71 -13.89
C GLY A 637 -5.00 25.77 -15.08
N VAL A 638 -4.63 24.49 -14.97
CA VAL A 638 -4.67 23.49 -16.05
C VAL A 638 -5.84 22.48 -15.95
N GLU A 639 -6.80 22.75 -15.08
CA GLU A 639 -7.95 21.83 -14.87
C GLU A 639 -8.73 21.53 -16.15
N ALA A 640 -8.86 22.52 -17.06
CA ALA A 640 -9.55 22.34 -18.32
C ALA A 640 -8.81 21.37 -19.25
N GLU A 641 -7.48 21.41 -19.27
CA GLU A 641 -6.61 20.51 -20.01
C GLU A 641 -6.73 19.07 -19.47
N LEU A 642 -6.69 18.90 -18.15
CA LEU A 642 -6.87 17.61 -17.50
C LEU A 642 -8.25 17.01 -17.82
N LYS A 643 -9.32 17.81 -17.79
CA LYS A 643 -10.67 17.37 -18.18
C LYS A 643 -10.73 16.94 -19.66
N ARG A 644 -10.07 17.69 -20.57
CA ARG A 644 -9.99 17.30 -21.98
C ARG A 644 -9.24 15.99 -22.18
N HIS A 645 -8.12 15.81 -21.47
CA HIS A 645 -7.37 14.57 -21.52
C HIS A 645 -8.25 13.38 -21.05
N MET A 646 -8.87 13.49 -19.89
CA MET A 646 -9.74 12.45 -19.36
C MET A 646 -10.92 12.10 -20.27
N ALA A 647 -11.53 13.12 -20.92
CA ALA A 647 -12.59 12.90 -21.90
C ALA A 647 -12.09 12.16 -23.16
N SER A 648 -10.83 12.37 -23.56
CA SER A 648 -10.23 11.73 -24.75
C SER A 648 -9.86 10.26 -24.52
N THR A 649 -9.76 9.81 -23.27
CA THR A 649 -9.43 8.40 -22.95
C THR A 649 -10.56 7.42 -23.25
N GLY A 650 -11.75 7.92 -23.59
CA GLY A 650 -12.92 7.10 -23.93
C GLY A 650 -13.54 6.37 -22.74
N ASP A 651 -13.19 6.78 -21.51
CA ASP A 651 -13.71 6.18 -20.30
C ASP A 651 -15.16 6.60 -20.07
N ALA A 652 -16.08 5.65 -20.14
CA ALA A 652 -17.50 5.85 -19.85
C ALA A 652 -17.76 6.32 -18.39
N ASN A 653 -16.80 6.16 -17.48
CA ASN A 653 -16.89 6.53 -16.08
C ASN A 653 -16.27 7.90 -15.75
N PHE A 654 -15.97 8.72 -16.77
CA PHE A 654 -15.53 10.10 -16.53
C PHE A 654 -16.56 10.86 -15.66
N GLY A 655 -16.17 11.26 -14.46
CA GLY A 655 -17.07 11.83 -13.45
C GLY A 655 -17.60 10.84 -12.40
N GLY A 656 -17.28 9.55 -12.52
CA GLY A 656 -17.58 8.52 -11.54
C GLY A 656 -16.72 8.64 -10.25
N PRO A 657 -16.94 7.76 -9.28
CA PRO A 657 -16.23 7.80 -8.00
C PRO A 657 -14.72 7.55 -8.12
N ASP A 658 -14.27 6.88 -9.17
CA ASP A 658 -12.86 6.55 -9.40
C ASP A 658 -12.06 7.65 -10.11
N VAL A 659 -12.70 8.79 -10.43
CA VAL A 659 -12.04 9.98 -10.98
C VAL A 659 -11.90 11.03 -9.89
N GLY A 660 -10.70 11.63 -9.79
CA GLY A 660 -10.40 12.66 -8.80
C GLY A 660 -11.16 13.97 -9.05
N ARG A 661 -11.22 14.78 -8.02
CA ARG A 661 -11.88 16.09 -8.02
C ARG A 661 -11.09 17.07 -7.15
N PRO A 662 -10.98 18.35 -7.54
CA PRO A 662 -10.27 19.33 -6.72
C PRO A 662 -10.90 19.48 -5.33
N ILE A 663 -10.04 19.57 -4.32
CA ILE A 663 -10.42 19.79 -2.92
C ILE A 663 -10.82 21.26 -2.67
N VAL A 664 -10.21 22.18 -3.40
CA VAL A 664 -10.43 23.64 -3.24
C VAL A 664 -11.38 24.20 -4.27
N GLU A 665 -12.05 25.32 -3.97
CA GLU A 665 -12.75 26.15 -4.96
C GLU A 665 -11.79 26.73 -6.00
N PRO A 666 -12.29 27.24 -7.14
CA PRO A 666 -11.41 27.93 -8.11
C PRO A 666 -10.61 29.05 -7.42
N VAL A 667 -9.31 29.06 -7.69
CA VAL A 667 -8.32 29.96 -7.10
C VAL A 667 -8.26 31.25 -7.89
#